data_838b60e7c0a267f4ad51b9047a80271c
#
_entry.id   838b60e7c0a267f4ad51b9047a80271c
#
_cell.length_a   1.000
_cell.length_b   1.000
_cell.length_c   1.000
_cell.angle_alpha   90.00
_cell.angle_beta   90.00
_cell.angle_gamma   90.00
#
_symmetry.space_group_name_H-M   'P 1'
#
loop_
_entity.id
_entity.type
_entity.pdbx_description
1 polymer ?
#
loop_
_entity_poly.entity_id
_entity_poly.type
_entity_poly.pdbx_seq_one_letter_code
_entity_poly.pdbx_strand_id
1 'polypeptide(L)'
;MNGIIEILARELGRDRTSIENVIRLLDEGNTIPFIARYRKELHGAMDDTALRTLETRLGYLRNLQQRKQEVLGSIEAQGKLTEELSAAIGAAATLAEVEDLYRPYKPKRRTRATIAREKGLEPLAAALFAQDGKNPEVLAVNYVNPEKGVESVEDALAGASDIIAEDLSDDPGIRKELRTIYHRKGGMTTRAPEPAGDSVYKQYDDFSTPLSRLPDHQILAINRGEKEGYLKVDLPLPGNEGSAAVCRGAQKPGRPLSPFVRAAAEDAFDRLIEPSVCREIRAELTQRAGEGAIRNFALNLRPLLMQPPVKGFVTMGLDPGYRNGCKVAVVDATGRVLDTTVVYPTFSQRKKEEAISTLSAMMKRHGVRHLAIGNGTASRETEAMAVELLKSFPDCAYCMVNEAGASVYSASELAAEEFPDFDVNLRSAVSIARRLQDPLAELVKIDPKALGVGQYQHDCPQKELSATLDGVVEDCVNAVGVDVNTASASLLRRVSGLNGTTAKNIVTYREENGPFTARSQLKKVPKLGPKAFEQCAGFLRIPESKEVLDNTGVHPESYKAVTRLLELCGYSKKDIPGNLSELSARVEKLGAEKVADACGVGVPTLLDICKELRKPGRDPRDELPQPILRKDVLELKDLKPGMVLTGTVRNVIDFGAFVDIGVHQDGLVHISQIAPRRVKHPSEVLKVGDVVKVMVLEVDEKRKRISLTIKGVPKEAN
;
A
#
# COMPACT_ATOMS: atom_id res chain seq x y z
N MET A 1 -16.50 -16.09 17.61
CA MET A 1 -15.08 -15.75 17.85
C MET A 1 -14.14 -16.94 17.60
N ASN A 2 -14.36 -18.13 18.20
CA ASN A 2 -13.47 -19.30 18.01
C ASN A 2 -13.18 -19.64 16.54
N GLY A 3 -14.20 -19.68 15.67
CA GLY A 3 -13.99 -19.97 14.25
C GLY A 3 -13.13 -18.94 13.50
N ILE A 4 -13.20 -17.65 13.87
CA ILE A 4 -12.34 -16.59 13.29
C ILE A 4 -10.88 -16.82 13.68
N ILE A 5 -10.63 -17.16 14.95
CA ILE A 5 -9.28 -17.44 15.46
C ILE A 5 -8.66 -18.62 14.71
N GLU A 6 -9.41 -19.69 14.49
CA GLU A 6 -8.93 -20.88 13.77
C GLU A 6 -8.61 -20.60 12.29
N ILE A 7 -9.45 -19.78 11.62
CA ILE A 7 -9.21 -19.36 10.24
C ILE A 7 -7.91 -18.54 10.17
N LEU A 8 -7.75 -17.53 11.03
CA LEU A 8 -6.57 -16.68 11.07
C LEU A 8 -5.31 -17.47 11.41
N ALA A 9 -5.36 -18.38 12.38
CA ALA A 9 -4.23 -19.22 12.75
C ALA A 9 -3.73 -20.06 11.57
N ARG A 10 -4.67 -20.66 10.82
CA ARG A 10 -4.35 -21.45 9.63
C ARG A 10 -3.82 -20.60 8.47
N GLU A 11 -4.46 -19.45 8.19
CA GLU A 11 -4.08 -18.57 7.08
C GLU A 11 -2.70 -17.93 7.29
N LEU A 12 -2.39 -17.54 8.52
CA LEU A 12 -1.14 -16.89 8.87
C LEU A 12 -0.03 -17.87 9.31
N GLY A 13 -0.34 -19.16 9.43
CA GLY A 13 0.60 -20.17 9.91
C GLY A 13 1.13 -19.91 11.32
N ARG A 14 0.24 -19.42 12.21
CA ARG A 14 0.55 -19.06 13.59
C ARG A 14 -0.26 -19.87 14.58
N ASP A 15 0.24 -20.01 15.80
CA ASP A 15 -0.48 -20.70 16.85
C ASP A 15 -1.74 -19.91 17.29
N ARG A 16 -2.73 -20.65 17.79
CA ARG A 16 -4.01 -20.10 18.21
C ARG A 16 -3.86 -19.04 19.32
N THR A 17 -2.99 -19.29 20.28
CA THR A 17 -2.82 -18.43 21.45
C THR A 17 -2.24 -17.07 21.06
N SER A 18 -1.27 -17.05 20.16
CA SER A 18 -0.72 -15.81 19.60
C SER A 18 -1.77 -14.99 18.86
N ILE A 19 -2.62 -15.63 18.04
CA ILE A 19 -3.71 -14.94 17.34
C ILE A 19 -4.72 -14.35 18.34
N GLU A 20 -5.13 -15.14 19.34
CA GLU A 20 -6.09 -14.71 20.37
C GLU A 20 -5.57 -13.51 21.17
N ASN A 21 -4.30 -13.55 21.56
CA ASN A 21 -3.64 -12.43 22.23
C ASN A 21 -3.60 -11.17 21.39
N VAL A 22 -3.26 -11.27 20.11
CA VAL A 22 -3.25 -10.10 19.20
C VAL A 22 -4.64 -9.51 19.07
N ILE A 23 -5.67 -10.35 18.85
CA ILE A 23 -7.06 -9.89 18.76
C ILE A 23 -7.45 -9.13 20.03
N ARG A 24 -7.13 -9.68 21.20
CA ARG A 24 -7.41 -9.03 22.49
C ARG A 24 -6.70 -7.68 22.59
N LEU A 25 -5.41 -7.61 22.25
CA LEU A 25 -4.64 -6.36 22.29
C LEU A 25 -5.22 -5.30 21.35
N LEU A 26 -5.66 -5.69 20.15
CA LEU A 26 -6.32 -4.79 19.20
C LEU A 26 -7.66 -4.29 19.76
N ASP A 27 -8.47 -5.19 20.35
CA ASP A 27 -9.76 -4.84 20.94
C ASP A 27 -9.61 -3.93 22.18
N GLU A 28 -8.50 -4.03 22.89
CA GLU A 28 -8.11 -3.11 23.95
C GLU A 28 -7.65 -1.75 23.40
N GLY A 29 -7.54 -1.56 22.08
CA GLY A 29 -7.14 -0.32 21.43
C GLY A 29 -5.64 -0.07 21.42
N ASN A 30 -4.82 -1.12 21.46
CA ASN A 30 -3.39 -0.99 21.26
C ASN A 30 -3.09 -0.84 19.76
N THR A 31 -2.09 -0.02 19.43
CA THR A 31 -1.64 0.21 18.06
C THR A 31 -0.71 -0.90 17.59
N ILE A 32 -0.65 -1.13 16.27
CA ILE A 32 0.23 -2.14 15.68
C ILE A 32 1.70 -1.92 16.05
N PRO A 33 2.29 -0.71 15.94
CA PRO A 33 3.70 -0.50 16.31
C PRO A 33 3.99 -0.83 17.77
N PHE A 34 3.04 -0.51 18.67
CA PHE A 34 3.19 -0.84 20.09
C PHE A 34 3.16 -2.35 20.34
N ILE A 35 2.21 -3.07 19.72
CA ILE A 35 2.12 -4.53 19.82
C ILE A 35 3.41 -5.17 19.29
N ALA A 36 3.82 -4.80 18.06
CA ALA A 36 4.99 -5.35 17.38
C ALA A 36 6.29 -5.17 18.22
N ARG A 37 6.44 -4.01 18.85
CA ARG A 37 7.66 -3.66 19.57
C ARG A 37 7.69 -4.16 21.02
N TYR A 38 6.57 -4.00 21.76
CA TYR A 38 6.56 -4.15 23.22
C TYR A 38 5.71 -5.30 23.73
N ARG A 39 5.12 -6.12 22.88
CA ARG A 39 4.28 -7.27 23.27
C ARG A 39 4.68 -8.56 22.53
N LYS A 40 5.97 -8.70 22.20
CA LYS A 40 6.52 -9.79 21.36
C LYS A 40 6.23 -11.18 21.88
N GLU A 41 6.23 -11.37 23.19
CA GLU A 41 5.90 -12.65 23.83
C GLU A 41 4.46 -13.09 23.58
N LEU A 42 3.54 -12.13 23.39
CA LEU A 42 2.13 -12.41 23.25
C LEU A 42 1.71 -12.73 21.80
N HIS A 43 2.49 -12.26 20.80
CA HIS A 43 2.15 -12.43 19.40
C HIS A 43 3.08 -13.35 18.60
N GLY A 44 3.94 -14.15 19.29
CA GLY A 44 4.81 -15.12 18.61
C GLY A 44 5.78 -14.49 17.63
N ALA A 45 6.33 -13.32 17.96
CA ALA A 45 7.30 -12.56 17.15
C ALA A 45 6.81 -12.25 15.71
N MET A 46 5.53 -11.96 15.51
CA MET A 46 5.01 -11.43 14.25
C MET A 46 5.60 -10.03 13.99
N ASP A 47 5.97 -9.76 12.74
CA ASP A 47 6.38 -8.42 12.33
C ASP A 47 5.19 -7.48 12.07
N ASP A 48 5.46 -6.19 11.86
CA ASP A 48 4.43 -5.17 11.60
C ASP A 48 3.52 -5.56 10.43
N THR A 49 4.10 -6.14 9.37
CA THR A 49 3.36 -6.54 8.16
C THR A 49 2.38 -7.68 8.47
N ALA A 50 2.82 -8.69 9.23
CA ALA A 50 1.96 -9.80 9.63
C ALA A 50 0.82 -9.32 10.56
N LEU A 51 1.11 -8.42 11.51
CA LEU A 51 0.11 -7.85 12.39
C LEU A 51 -0.93 -7.00 11.65
N ARG A 52 -0.53 -6.19 10.68
CA ARG A 52 -1.46 -5.43 9.81
C ARG A 52 -2.29 -6.34 8.92
N THR A 53 -1.70 -7.42 8.42
CA THR A 53 -2.43 -8.44 7.65
C THR A 53 -3.49 -9.10 8.52
N LEU A 54 -3.15 -9.44 9.77
CA LEU A 54 -4.08 -10.00 10.75
C LEU A 54 -5.24 -9.02 11.04
N GLU A 55 -4.92 -7.75 11.30
CA GLU A 55 -5.93 -6.70 11.58
C GLU A 55 -6.91 -6.56 10.41
N THR A 56 -6.39 -6.45 9.19
CA THR A 56 -7.21 -6.33 7.98
C THR A 56 -8.10 -7.56 7.79
N ARG A 57 -7.52 -8.76 7.94
CA ARG A 57 -8.25 -10.01 7.78
C ARG A 57 -9.28 -10.24 8.88
N LEU A 58 -8.96 -9.86 10.11
CA LEU A 58 -9.88 -9.88 11.25
C LEU A 58 -11.10 -8.99 10.96
N GLY A 59 -10.88 -7.79 10.45
CA GLY A 59 -11.96 -6.88 10.04
C GLY A 59 -12.87 -7.50 8.98
N TYR A 60 -12.28 -8.13 7.94
CA TYR A 60 -13.05 -8.85 6.92
C TYR A 60 -13.87 -10.00 7.51
N LEU A 61 -13.29 -10.85 8.36
CA LEU A 61 -13.98 -12.00 8.95
C LEU A 61 -15.10 -11.58 9.91
N ARG A 62 -14.91 -10.48 10.65
CA ARG A 62 -15.96 -9.89 11.48
C ARG A 62 -17.11 -9.37 10.63
N ASN A 63 -16.83 -8.69 9.53
CA ASN A 63 -17.84 -8.23 8.59
C ASN A 63 -18.59 -9.40 7.94
N LEU A 64 -17.87 -10.45 7.53
CA LEU A 64 -18.48 -11.69 7.01
C LEU A 64 -19.42 -12.32 8.04
N GLN A 65 -19.00 -12.42 9.30
CA GLN A 65 -19.81 -12.99 10.37
C GLN A 65 -21.08 -12.15 10.65
N GLN A 66 -20.92 -10.83 10.66
CA GLN A 66 -22.06 -9.92 10.80
C GLN A 66 -23.03 -10.09 9.63
N ARG A 67 -22.51 -10.13 8.40
CA ARG A 67 -23.35 -10.31 7.21
C ARG A 67 -24.12 -11.63 7.20
N LYS A 68 -23.50 -12.72 7.64
CA LYS A 68 -24.19 -14.01 7.85
C LYS A 68 -25.38 -13.87 8.79
N GLN A 69 -25.21 -13.18 9.93
CA GLN A 69 -26.28 -12.97 10.90
C GLN A 69 -27.43 -12.12 10.34
N GLU A 70 -27.10 -11.04 9.61
CA GLU A 70 -28.09 -10.19 8.93
C GLU A 70 -28.93 -10.99 7.93
N VAL A 71 -28.26 -11.82 7.12
CA VAL A 71 -28.92 -12.67 6.10
C VAL A 71 -29.80 -13.72 6.76
N LEU A 72 -29.30 -14.42 7.79
CA LEU A 72 -30.10 -15.40 8.53
C LEU A 72 -31.35 -14.75 9.12
N GLY A 73 -31.21 -13.61 9.80
CA GLY A 73 -32.35 -12.88 10.35
C GLY A 73 -33.36 -12.41 9.29
N SER A 74 -32.89 -12.01 8.13
CA SER A 74 -33.74 -11.58 7.00
C SER A 74 -34.55 -12.75 6.41
N ILE A 75 -33.94 -13.94 6.29
CA ILE A 75 -34.61 -15.14 5.76
C ILE A 75 -35.59 -15.70 6.80
N GLU A 76 -35.21 -15.71 8.10
CA GLU A 76 -36.05 -16.12 9.20
C GLU A 76 -37.32 -15.27 9.31
N ALA A 77 -37.19 -13.94 9.17
CA ALA A 77 -38.33 -13.01 9.17
C ALA A 77 -39.31 -13.28 8.01
N GLN A 78 -38.84 -13.92 6.92
CA GLN A 78 -39.69 -14.36 5.80
C GLN A 78 -40.31 -15.76 6.04
N GLY A 79 -39.98 -16.43 7.16
CA GLY A 79 -40.44 -17.80 7.47
C GLY A 79 -39.89 -18.87 6.51
N LYS A 80 -38.74 -18.59 5.85
CA LYS A 80 -38.17 -19.47 4.82
C LYS A 80 -36.81 -20.08 5.22
N LEU A 81 -36.37 -19.87 6.47
CA LEU A 81 -35.09 -20.41 6.95
C LEU A 81 -35.25 -21.91 7.27
N THR A 82 -34.45 -22.74 6.57
CA THR A 82 -34.34 -24.19 6.85
C THR A 82 -33.00 -24.46 7.57
N GLU A 83 -32.91 -25.61 8.25
CA GLU A 83 -31.68 -26.04 8.93
C GLU A 83 -30.51 -26.20 7.92
N GLU A 84 -30.78 -26.73 6.72
CA GLU A 84 -29.80 -26.91 5.65
C GLU A 84 -29.26 -25.57 5.13
N LEU A 85 -30.16 -24.58 4.92
CA LEU A 85 -29.78 -23.25 4.47
C LEU A 85 -28.99 -22.51 5.56
N SER A 86 -29.39 -22.64 6.82
CA SER A 86 -28.68 -22.08 7.96
C SER A 86 -27.24 -22.64 8.04
N ALA A 87 -27.11 -23.97 7.89
CA ALA A 87 -25.80 -24.64 7.87
C ALA A 87 -24.96 -24.18 6.67
N ALA A 88 -25.53 -24.04 5.47
CA ALA A 88 -24.85 -23.58 4.27
C ALA A 88 -24.34 -22.14 4.42
N ILE A 89 -25.18 -21.22 4.94
CA ILE A 89 -24.77 -19.84 5.24
C ILE A 89 -23.67 -19.81 6.31
N GLY A 90 -23.80 -20.63 7.34
CA GLY A 90 -22.78 -20.78 8.37
C GLY A 90 -21.42 -21.24 7.82
N ALA A 91 -21.42 -22.16 6.88
CA ALA A 91 -20.24 -22.74 6.25
C ALA A 91 -19.62 -21.84 5.15
N ALA A 92 -20.36 -20.86 4.62
CA ALA A 92 -19.86 -19.97 3.57
C ALA A 92 -18.54 -19.30 3.97
N ALA A 93 -17.53 -19.35 3.12
CA ALA A 93 -16.18 -18.84 3.38
C ALA A 93 -15.99 -17.38 2.91
N THR A 94 -16.86 -16.90 2.03
CA THR A 94 -16.77 -15.57 1.42
C THR A 94 -18.10 -14.83 1.45
N LEU A 95 -18.03 -13.50 1.34
CA LEU A 95 -19.23 -12.67 1.19
C LEU A 95 -20.02 -13.04 -0.08
N ALA A 96 -19.32 -13.37 -1.17
CA ALA A 96 -19.97 -13.79 -2.42
C ALA A 96 -20.83 -15.05 -2.23
N GLU A 97 -20.31 -16.05 -1.51
CA GLU A 97 -21.10 -17.26 -1.19
C GLU A 97 -22.33 -16.95 -0.33
N VAL A 98 -22.20 -16.04 0.64
CA VAL A 98 -23.33 -15.59 1.46
C VAL A 98 -24.40 -14.87 0.61
N GLU A 99 -23.95 -13.97 -0.29
CA GLU A 99 -24.88 -13.23 -1.17
C GLU A 99 -25.57 -14.15 -2.19
N ASP A 100 -24.90 -15.19 -2.68
CA ASP A 100 -25.53 -16.20 -3.55
C ASP A 100 -26.63 -16.99 -2.83
N LEU A 101 -26.35 -17.44 -1.60
CA LEU A 101 -27.34 -18.14 -0.78
C LEU A 101 -28.53 -17.24 -0.40
N TYR A 102 -28.29 -15.95 -0.23
CA TYR A 102 -29.32 -14.96 0.07
C TYR A 102 -30.14 -14.54 -1.16
N ARG A 103 -29.60 -14.68 -2.36
CA ARG A 103 -30.15 -14.14 -3.61
C ARG A 103 -31.63 -14.52 -3.88
N PRO A 104 -32.06 -15.78 -3.68
CA PRO A 104 -33.47 -16.16 -3.83
C PRO A 104 -34.43 -15.46 -2.87
N TYR A 105 -33.92 -15.01 -1.71
CA TYR A 105 -34.70 -14.41 -0.63
C TYR A 105 -34.60 -12.88 -0.59
N LYS A 106 -33.71 -12.32 -1.39
CA LYS A 106 -33.48 -10.87 -1.44
C LYS A 106 -34.69 -10.16 -2.06
N PRO A 107 -35.23 -9.10 -1.45
CA PRO A 107 -36.28 -8.30 -2.05
C PRO A 107 -35.87 -7.81 -3.44
N LYS A 108 -36.64 -8.19 -4.45
CA LYS A 108 -36.38 -7.83 -5.85
C LYS A 108 -37.27 -6.69 -6.30
N ARG A 109 -36.81 -5.91 -7.27
CA ARG A 109 -37.67 -5.02 -8.04
C ARG A 109 -38.63 -5.88 -8.88
N ARG A 110 -39.75 -5.32 -9.32
CA ARG A 110 -40.74 -6.00 -10.17
C ARG A 110 -40.08 -6.50 -11.46
N THR A 111 -39.88 -7.81 -11.57
CA THR A 111 -39.24 -8.50 -12.70
C THR A 111 -40.33 -9.11 -13.61
N ARG A 112 -39.93 -9.61 -14.82
CA ARG A 112 -40.84 -10.38 -15.68
C ARG A 112 -41.35 -11.62 -14.94
N ALA A 113 -40.49 -12.34 -14.23
CA ALA A 113 -40.89 -13.50 -13.43
C ALA A 113 -41.84 -13.14 -12.28
N THR A 114 -41.63 -12.01 -11.60
CA THR A 114 -42.57 -11.52 -10.58
C THR A 114 -43.94 -11.26 -11.18
N ILE A 115 -43.99 -10.60 -12.34
CA ILE A 115 -45.27 -10.36 -13.07
C ILE A 115 -45.90 -11.68 -13.46
N ALA A 116 -45.15 -12.65 -13.92
CA ALA A 116 -45.69 -13.97 -14.30
C ALA A 116 -46.20 -14.73 -13.08
N ARG A 117 -45.56 -14.63 -11.92
CA ARG A 117 -46.06 -15.20 -10.63
C ARG A 117 -47.36 -14.52 -10.17
N GLU A 118 -47.46 -13.19 -10.28
CA GLU A 118 -48.69 -12.43 -10.00
C GLU A 118 -49.86 -12.87 -10.92
N LYS A 119 -49.57 -13.25 -12.16
CA LYS A 119 -50.54 -13.83 -13.07
C LYS A 119 -50.96 -15.28 -12.78
N GLY A 120 -50.26 -15.92 -11.82
CA GLY A 120 -50.57 -17.30 -11.37
C GLY A 120 -49.88 -18.38 -12.21
N LEU A 121 -48.80 -18.09 -12.90
CA LEU A 121 -48.07 -19.02 -13.80
C LEU A 121 -47.02 -19.88 -13.07
N GLU A 122 -46.79 -19.69 -11.79
CA GLU A 122 -45.80 -20.45 -11.01
C GLU A 122 -46.04 -21.99 -11.00
N PRO A 123 -47.33 -22.51 -10.87
CA PRO A 123 -47.56 -23.95 -10.95
C PRO A 123 -47.26 -24.51 -12.35
N LEU A 124 -47.49 -23.72 -13.42
CA LEU A 124 -47.15 -24.12 -14.78
C LEU A 124 -45.62 -24.22 -14.93
N ALA A 125 -44.87 -23.22 -14.45
CA ALA A 125 -43.42 -23.25 -14.45
C ALA A 125 -42.88 -24.46 -13.72
N ALA A 126 -43.41 -24.78 -12.55
CA ALA A 126 -43.04 -25.97 -11.76
C ALA A 126 -43.32 -27.28 -12.53
N ALA A 127 -44.48 -27.40 -13.17
CA ALA A 127 -44.86 -28.60 -13.93
C ALA A 127 -43.94 -28.79 -15.15
N LEU A 128 -43.57 -27.72 -15.85
CA LEU A 128 -42.66 -27.76 -16.99
C LEU A 128 -41.21 -28.06 -16.55
N PHE A 129 -40.80 -27.50 -15.42
CA PHE A 129 -39.46 -27.73 -14.86
C PHE A 129 -39.29 -29.13 -14.26
N ALA A 130 -40.42 -29.85 -13.94
CA ALA A 130 -40.38 -31.25 -13.56
C ALA A 130 -39.93 -32.20 -14.68
N GLN A 131 -40.04 -31.79 -15.96
CA GLN A 131 -39.57 -32.52 -17.13
C GLN A 131 -40.16 -33.94 -17.24
N ASP A 132 -41.48 -34.06 -16.99
CA ASP A 132 -42.21 -35.35 -17.00
C ASP A 132 -42.60 -35.85 -18.42
N GLY A 133 -42.06 -35.22 -19.47
CA GLY A 133 -42.32 -35.59 -20.84
C GLY A 133 -43.70 -35.12 -21.40
N LYS A 134 -44.48 -34.34 -20.64
CA LYS A 134 -45.73 -33.77 -21.04
C LYS A 134 -45.52 -32.65 -22.05
N ASN A 135 -46.43 -32.52 -23.00
CA ASN A 135 -46.36 -31.42 -24.00
C ASN A 135 -46.62 -30.08 -23.30
N PRO A 136 -45.68 -29.11 -23.42
CA PRO A 136 -45.82 -27.79 -22.81
C PRO A 136 -47.11 -27.04 -23.18
N GLU A 137 -47.49 -27.08 -24.45
CA GLU A 137 -48.74 -26.43 -24.95
C GLU A 137 -49.98 -26.97 -24.27
N VAL A 138 -50.06 -28.31 -24.13
CA VAL A 138 -51.20 -28.96 -23.46
C VAL A 138 -51.31 -28.56 -22.00
N LEU A 139 -50.17 -28.40 -21.31
CA LEU A 139 -50.16 -27.94 -19.94
C LEU A 139 -50.59 -26.46 -19.85
N ALA A 140 -50.13 -25.63 -20.75
CA ALA A 140 -50.34 -24.18 -20.74
C ALA A 140 -51.80 -23.75 -21.01
N VAL A 141 -52.56 -24.55 -21.74
CA VAL A 141 -54.01 -24.27 -22.02
C VAL A 141 -54.80 -24.00 -20.73
N ASN A 142 -54.48 -24.72 -19.66
CA ASN A 142 -55.17 -24.59 -18.37
C ASN A 142 -54.85 -23.31 -17.60
N TYR A 143 -53.86 -22.53 -18.08
CA TYR A 143 -53.37 -21.32 -17.43
C TYR A 143 -53.70 -20.06 -18.24
N VAL A 144 -54.38 -20.18 -19.38
CA VAL A 144 -54.88 -19.05 -20.14
C VAL A 144 -56.00 -18.37 -19.33
N ASN A 145 -55.80 -17.13 -18.97
CA ASN A 145 -56.73 -16.33 -18.17
C ASN A 145 -56.62 -14.84 -18.58
N PRO A 146 -57.48 -14.36 -19.47
CA PRO A 146 -57.48 -12.97 -19.93
C PRO A 146 -57.70 -11.96 -18.78
N GLU A 147 -58.47 -12.30 -17.74
CA GLU A 147 -58.69 -11.43 -16.60
C GLU A 147 -57.38 -11.15 -15.80
N LYS A 148 -56.42 -12.10 -15.84
CA LYS A 148 -55.11 -11.95 -15.29
C LYS A 148 -54.03 -11.49 -16.27
N GLY A 149 -54.45 -11.15 -17.50
CA GLY A 149 -53.57 -10.70 -18.58
C GLY A 149 -52.73 -11.83 -19.18
N VAL A 150 -53.26 -13.07 -19.22
CA VAL A 150 -52.69 -14.20 -19.98
C VAL A 150 -53.69 -14.53 -21.08
N GLU A 151 -53.45 -13.97 -22.27
CA GLU A 151 -54.43 -14.01 -23.38
C GLU A 151 -54.26 -15.25 -24.24
N SER A 152 -53.09 -15.86 -24.27
CA SER A 152 -52.77 -16.99 -25.15
C SER A 152 -51.91 -18.06 -24.44
N VAL A 153 -51.77 -19.22 -25.05
CA VAL A 153 -50.89 -20.30 -24.63
C VAL A 153 -49.42 -19.83 -24.67
N GLU A 154 -49.10 -19.04 -25.70
CA GLU A 154 -47.76 -18.45 -25.86
C GLU A 154 -47.43 -17.50 -24.70
N ASP A 155 -48.38 -16.67 -24.23
CA ASP A 155 -48.21 -15.80 -23.06
C ASP A 155 -47.96 -16.61 -21.78
N ALA A 156 -48.72 -17.70 -21.61
CA ALA A 156 -48.55 -18.60 -20.47
C ALA A 156 -47.18 -19.26 -20.46
N LEU A 157 -46.73 -19.75 -21.63
CA LEU A 157 -45.39 -20.37 -21.78
C LEU A 157 -44.28 -19.35 -21.61
N ALA A 158 -44.42 -18.14 -22.17
CA ALA A 158 -43.41 -17.08 -21.99
C ALA A 158 -43.27 -16.69 -20.52
N GLY A 159 -44.38 -16.54 -19.78
CA GLY A 159 -44.32 -16.26 -18.33
C GLY A 159 -43.72 -17.41 -17.52
N ALA A 160 -44.05 -18.65 -17.86
CA ALA A 160 -43.46 -19.84 -17.21
C ALA A 160 -41.94 -19.91 -17.50
N SER A 161 -41.50 -19.59 -18.73
CA SER A 161 -40.08 -19.52 -19.10
C SER A 161 -39.34 -18.44 -18.29
N ASP A 162 -39.93 -17.25 -18.15
CA ASP A 162 -39.34 -16.15 -17.34
C ASP A 162 -39.17 -16.56 -15.87
N ILE A 163 -40.11 -17.31 -15.30
CA ILE A 163 -40.02 -17.84 -13.94
C ILE A 163 -38.86 -18.84 -13.83
N ILE A 164 -38.78 -19.83 -14.72
CA ILE A 164 -37.70 -20.84 -14.76
C ILE A 164 -36.36 -20.17 -14.96
N ALA A 165 -36.25 -19.20 -15.88
CA ALA A 165 -35.01 -18.47 -16.12
C ALA A 165 -34.54 -17.71 -14.88
N GLU A 166 -35.44 -17.07 -14.14
CA GLU A 166 -35.10 -16.37 -12.90
C GLU A 166 -34.66 -17.35 -11.81
N ASP A 167 -35.37 -18.46 -11.62
CA ASP A 167 -35.03 -19.47 -10.62
C ASP A 167 -33.65 -20.10 -10.89
N LEU A 168 -33.33 -20.40 -12.15
CA LEU A 168 -32.00 -20.85 -12.56
C LEU A 168 -30.92 -19.78 -12.32
N SER A 169 -31.25 -18.51 -12.54
CA SER A 169 -30.30 -17.40 -12.33
C SER A 169 -29.95 -17.17 -10.87
N ASP A 170 -30.85 -17.59 -9.97
CA ASP A 170 -30.67 -17.46 -8.52
C ASP A 170 -30.07 -18.71 -7.89
N ASP A 171 -29.87 -19.80 -8.63
CA ASP A 171 -29.30 -21.03 -8.12
C ASP A 171 -27.83 -20.86 -7.73
N PRO A 172 -27.46 -21.03 -6.43
CA PRO A 172 -26.08 -20.83 -5.98
C PRO A 172 -25.10 -21.84 -6.58
N GLY A 173 -25.54 -23.05 -6.88
CA GLY A 173 -24.74 -24.12 -7.46
C GLY A 173 -24.33 -23.77 -8.90
N ILE A 174 -25.30 -23.35 -9.72
CA ILE A 174 -25.06 -22.90 -11.11
C ILE A 174 -24.10 -21.72 -11.11
N ARG A 175 -24.29 -20.73 -10.27
CA ARG A 175 -23.44 -19.55 -10.19
C ARG A 175 -22.02 -19.91 -9.77
N LYS A 176 -21.83 -20.77 -8.79
CA LYS A 176 -20.54 -21.26 -8.34
C LYS A 176 -19.81 -22.04 -9.44
N GLU A 177 -20.52 -22.93 -10.15
CA GLU A 177 -19.96 -23.65 -11.30
C GLU A 177 -19.49 -22.69 -12.39
N LEU A 178 -20.32 -21.73 -12.76
CA LEU A 178 -19.96 -20.74 -13.79
C LEU A 178 -18.74 -19.90 -13.40
N ARG A 179 -18.67 -19.37 -12.17
CA ARG A 179 -17.45 -18.68 -11.72
C ARG A 179 -16.21 -19.56 -11.84
N THR A 180 -16.34 -20.83 -11.48
CA THR A 180 -15.24 -21.78 -11.62
C THR A 180 -14.82 -21.98 -13.07
N ILE A 181 -15.80 -22.06 -14.01
CA ILE A 181 -15.55 -22.16 -15.45
C ILE A 181 -14.84 -20.89 -15.95
N TYR A 182 -15.33 -19.69 -15.59
CA TYR A 182 -14.69 -18.43 -15.96
C TYR A 182 -13.25 -18.34 -15.47
N HIS A 183 -12.97 -18.67 -14.22
CA HIS A 183 -11.60 -18.64 -13.69
C HIS A 183 -10.65 -19.60 -14.41
N ARG A 184 -11.15 -20.76 -14.85
CA ARG A 184 -10.32 -21.78 -15.51
C ARG A 184 -10.17 -21.56 -17.00
N LYS A 185 -11.19 -21.10 -17.70
CA LYS A 185 -11.29 -21.07 -19.17
C LYS A 185 -11.65 -19.72 -19.75
N GLY A 186 -12.16 -18.80 -18.93
CA GLY A 186 -12.55 -17.47 -19.37
C GLY A 186 -11.35 -16.66 -19.85
N GLY A 187 -11.61 -15.80 -20.81
CA GLY A 187 -10.67 -14.80 -21.32
C GLY A 187 -11.11 -13.37 -21.00
N MET A 188 -10.18 -12.45 -21.14
CA MET A 188 -10.50 -11.03 -21.27
C MET A 188 -10.11 -10.59 -22.66
N THR A 189 -11.06 -9.99 -23.37
CA THR A 189 -10.82 -9.39 -24.69
C THR A 189 -11.12 -7.92 -24.63
N THR A 190 -10.31 -7.13 -25.33
CA THR A 190 -10.57 -5.70 -25.49
C THR A 190 -10.52 -5.32 -26.95
N ARG A 191 -11.31 -4.33 -27.32
CA ARG A 191 -11.30 -3.73 -28.66
C ARG A 191 -11.46 -2.22 -28.56
N ALA A 192 -10.76 -1.50 -29.42
CA ALA A 192 -10.99 -0.07 -29.59
C ALA A 192 -12.18 0.13 -30.55
N PRO A 193 -13.21 0.91 -30.18
CA PRO A 193 -14.29 1.27 -31.07
C PRO A 193 -13.81 2.06 -32.30
N GLU A 194 -12.81 2.91 -32.09
CA GLU A 194 -12.06 3.66 -33.10
C GLU A 194 -10.59 3.49 -32.86
N PRO A 195 -9.72 3.35 -33.89
CA PRO A 195 -8.28 3.24 -33.68
C PRO A 195 -7.77 4.44 -32.90
N ALA A 196 -7.14 4.17 -31.77
CA ALA A 196 -6.76 5.19 -30.78
C ALA A 196 -5.54 6.05 -31.17
N GLY A 197 -5.06 6.01 -32.42
CA GLY A 197 -3.89 6.76 -32.87
C GLY A 197 -2.64 6.44 -32.02
N ASP A 198 -2.01 7.46 -31.44
CA ASP A 198 -0.87 7.30 -30.52
C ASP A 198 -1.28 7.24 -29.04
N SER A 199 -2.45 6.70 -28.74
CA SER A 199 -2.92 6.51 -27.36
C SER A 199 -2.04 5.55 -26.58
N VAL A 200 -1.92 5.79 -25.25
CA VAL A 200 -1.25 4.89 -24.30
C VAL A 200 -1.92 3.51 -24.22
N TYR A 201 -3.16 3.38 -24.71
CA TYR A 201 -3.95 2.14 -24.74
C TYR A 201 -3.78 1.33 -26.02
N LYS A 202 -3.01 1.80 -27.01
CA LYS A 202 -2.82 1.14 -28.31
C LYS A 202 -2.49 -0.35 -28.23
N GLN A 203 -1.75 -0.77 -27.22
CA GLN A 203 -1.44 -2.20 -27.00
C GLN A 203 -2.66 -3.05 -26.61
N TYR A 204 -3.79 -2.44 -26.32
CA TYR A 204 -5.07 -3.08 -25.96
C TYR A 204 -6.15 -2.91 -27.03
N ASP A 205 -5.83 -2.36 -28.22
CA ASP A 205 -6.83 -2.14 -29.31
C ASP A 205 -7.43 -3.45 -29.81
N ASP A 206 -6.66 -4.53 -29.82
CA ASP A 206 -7.08 -5.90 -30.12
C ASP A 206 -6.31 -6.86 -29.21
N PHE A 207 -6.79 -7.00 -27.98
CA PHE A 207 -6.11 -7.77 -26.95
C PHE A 207 -6.96 -8.95 -26.50
N SER A 208 -6.33 -10.12 -26.30
CA SER A 208 -6.97 -11.32 -25.79
C SER A 208 -6.01 -12.09 -24.89
N THR A 209 -6.46 -12.39 -23.67
CA THR A 209 -5.66 -13.15 -22.70
C THR A 209 -6.56 -13.95 -21.76
N PRO A 210 -6.19 -15.19 -21.41
CA PRO A 210 -6.89 -15.96 -20.37
C PRO A 210 -6.85 -15.22 -19.01
N LEU A 211 -7.97 -15.21 -18.27
CA LEU A 211 -8.08 -14.54 -16.97
C LEU A 211 -7.02 -15.02 -15.98
N SER A 212 -6.64 -16.31 -16.04
CA SER A 212 -5.63 -16.92 -15.16
C SER A 212 -4.21 -16.39 -15.38
N ARG A 213 -3.95 -15.72 -16.51
CA ARG A 213 -2.64 -15.18 -16.89
C ARG A 213 -2.60 -13.65 -16.91
N LEU A 214 -3.71 -13.00 -16.60
CA LEU A 214 -3.86 -11.55 -16.71
C LEU A 214 -3.17 -10.86 -15.51
N PRO A 215 -2.09 -10.07 -15.73
CA PRO A 215 -1.38 -9.37 -14.66
C PRO A 215 -2.20 -8.19 -14.12
N ASP A 216 -1.98 -7.83 -12.86
CA ASP A 216 -2.73 -6.80 -12.15
C ASP A 216 -2.62 -5.41 -12.84
N HIS A 217 -1.43 -5.03 -13.31
CA HIS A 217 -1.25 -3.74 -14.01
C HIS A 217 -2.01 -3.64 -15.33
N GLN A 218 -2.20 -4.77 -16.04
CA GLN A 218 -3.01 -4.79 -17.26
C GLN A 218 -4.50 -4.63 -16.94
N ILE A 219 -4.98 -5.23 -15.86
CA ILE A 219 -6.37 -5.06 -15.40
C ILE A 219 -6.65 -3.58 -15.13
N LEU A 220 -5.77 -2.91 -14.38
CA LEU A 220 -5.96 -1.49 -14.07
C LEU A 220 -5.86 -0.59 -15.32
N ALA A 221 -4.94 -0.89 -16.24
CA ALA A 221 -4.83 -0.18 -17.50
C ALA A 221 -6.09 -0.33 -18.38
N ILE A 222 -6.59 -1.56 -18.51
CA ILE A 222 -7.80 -1.87 -19.29
C ILE A 222 -9.03 -1.19 -18.65
N ASN A 223 -9.18 -1.26 -17.33
CA ASN A 223 -10.27 -0.60 -16.63
C ASN A 223 -10.26 0.92 -16.82
N ARG A 224 -9.08 1.55 -16.82
CA ARG A 224 -8.93 2.98 -17.09
C ARG A 224 -9.30 3.29 -18.55
N GLY A 225 -8.79 2.52 -19.52
CA GLY A 225 -9.12 2.70 -20.94
C GLY A 225 -10.62 2.54 -21.23
N GLU A 226 -11.30 1.61 -20.56
CA GLU A 226 -12.75 1.43 -20.63
C GLU A 226 -13.50 2.62 -20.01
N LYS A 227 -13.08 3.08 -18.83
CA LYS A 227 -13.66 4.25 -18.14
C LYS A 227 -13.53 5.54 -18.95
N GLU A 228 -12.43 5.69 -19.67
CA GLU A 228 -12.16 6.83 -20.55
C GLU A 228 -12.80 6.68 -21.94
N GLY A 229 -13.48 5.55 -22.22
CA GLY A 229 -14.20 5.31 -23.47
C GLY A 229 -13.33 4.85 -24.65
N TYR A 230 -12.03 4.59 -24.43
CA TYR A 230 -11.11 4.11 -25.47
C TYR A 230 -11.27 2.61 -25.76
N LEU A 231 -11.68 1.82 -24.78
CA LEU A 231 -11.77 0.38 -24.90
C LEU A 231 -13.20 -0.11 -24.61
N LYS A 232 -13.60 -1.17 -25.30
CA LYS A 232 -14.70 -2.05 -24.91
C LYS A 232 -14.12 -3.35 -24.40
N VAL A 233 -14.66 -3.88 -23.31
CA VAL A 233 -14.11 -5.03 -22.60
C VAL A 233 -15.16 -6.11 -22.48
N ASP A 234 -14.84 -7.31 -22.96
CA ASP A 234 -15.70 -8.48 -22.86
C ASP A 234 -14.97 -9.63 -22.15
N LEU A 235 -15.73 -10.51 -21.49
CA LEU A 235 -15.22 -11.72 -20.85
C LEU A 235 -15.79 -12.97 -21.56
N PRO A 236 -15.26 -13.38 -22.71
CA PRO A 236 -15.75 -14.54 -23.42
C PRO A 236 -15.40 -15.85 -22.72
N LEU A 237 -16.34 -16.82 -22.83
CA LEU A 237 -16.06 -18.23 -22.60
C LEU A 237 -15.87 -18.96 -23.93
N PRO A 238 -15.03 -19.99 -24.01
CA PRO A 238 -14.89 -20.77 -25.25
C PRO A 238 -16.16 -21.60 -25.53
N GLY A 239 -16.65 -21.53 -26.75
CA GLY A 239 -17.81 -22.30 -27.21
C GLY A 239 -19.08 -22.03 -26.41
N ASN A 240 -19.86 -23.07 -26.14
CA ASN A 240 -21.14 -22.98 -25.41
C ASN A 240 -21.02 -23.42 -23.94
N GLU A 241 -19.83 -23.33 -23.34
CA GLU A 241 -19.61 -23.87 -22.00
C GLU A 241 -20.49 -23.22 -20.91
N GLY A 242 -20.78 -21.93 -21.05
CA GLY A 242 -21.63 -21.21 -20.11
C GLY A 242 -23.08 -21.70 -20.13
N SER A 243 -23.72 -21.68 -21.27
CA SER A 243 -25.10 -22.16 -21.43
C SER A 243 -25.22 -23.66 -21.15
N ALA A 244 -24.20 -24.46 -21.53
CA ALA A 244 -24.15 -25.88 -21.21
C ALA A 244 -24.11 -26.15 -19.69
N ALA A 245 -23.42 -25.32 -18.91
CA ALA A 245 -23.39 -25.46 -17.44
C ALA A 245 -24.78 -25.17 -16.84
N VAL A 246 -25.47 -24.13 -17.32
CA VAL A 246 -26.84 -23.84 -16.86
C VAL A 246 -27.81 -24.96 -17.26
N CYS A 247 -27.69 -25.49 -18.47
CA CYS A 247 -28.48 -26.65 -18.92
C CYS A 247 -28.24 -27.90 -18.05
N ARG A 248 -26.97 -28.17 -17.65
CA ARG A 248 -26.69 -29.28 -16.71
C ARG A 248 -27.34 -29.05 -15.35
N GLY A 249 -27.28 -27.84 -14.82
CA GLY A 249 -27.92 -27.45 -13.56
C GLY A 249 -29.45 -27.54 -13.63
N ALA A 250 -30.04 -27.26 -14.79
CA ALA A 250 -31.49 -27.34 -15.01
C ALA A 250 -31.98 -28.78 -15.21
N GLN A 251 -31.12 -29.72 -15.58
CA GLN A 251 -31.49 -31.10 -15.87
C GLN A 251 -31.86 -31.88 -14.58
N LYS A 252 -33.03 -32.52 -14.59
CA LYS A 252 -33.46 -33.38 -13.48
C LYS A 252 -32.79 -34.75 -13.55
N PRO A 253 -32.41 -35.35 -12.41
CA PRO A 253 -31.78 -36.67 -12.38
C PRO A 253 -32.63 -37.71 -13.09
N GLY A 254 -32.01 -38.48 -14.01
CA GLY A 254 -32.67 -39.57 -14.73
C GLY A 254 -33.66 -39.13 -15.84
N ARG A 255 -33.74 -37.83 -16.15
CA ARG A 255 -34.66 -37.30 -17.20
C ARG A 255 -33.86 -36.54 -18.27
N PRO A 256 -34.26 -36.67 -19.54
CA PRO A 256 -33.66 -35.84 -20.59
C PRO A 256 -34.09 -34.38 -20.41
N LEU A 257 -33.17 -33.46 -20.68
CA LEU A 257 -33.46 -32.04 -20.69
C LEU A 257 -34.49 -31.70 -21.78
N SER A 258 -35.69 -31.24 -21.39
CA SER A 258 -36.73 -30.90 -22.35
C SER A 258 -36.34 -29.68 -23.22
N PRO A 259 -36.78 -29.59 -24.48
CA PRO A 259 -36.46 -28.44 -25.33
C PRO A 259 -36.91 -27.11 -24.72
N PHE A 260 -38.07 -27.09 -24.08
CA PHE A 260 -38.59 -25.89 -23.40
C PHE A 260 -37.68 -25.42 -22.24
N VAL A 261 -37.29 -26.33 -21.35
CA VAL A 261 -36.40 -25.98 -20.24
C VAL A 261 -34.98 -25.62 -20.74
N ARG A 262 -34.54 -26.25 -21.85
CA ARG A 262 -33.29 -25.88 -22.50
C ARG A 262 -33.32 -24.43 -22.97
N ALA A 263 -34.36 -24.02 -23.70
CA ALA A 263 -34.53 -22.65 -24.18
C ALA A 263 -34.60 -21.63 -23.02
N ALA A 264 -35.32 -21.98 -21.94
CA ALA A 264 -35.34 -21.15 -20.72
C ALA A 264 -33.99 -21.05 -20.03
N ALA A 265 -33.16 -22.14 -20.03
CA ALA A 265 -31.82 -22.13 -19.46
C ALA A 265 -30.82 -21.31 -20.30
N GLU A 266 -30.92 -21.36 -21.62
CA GLU A 266 -30.14 -20.52 -22.53
C GLU A 266 -30.50 -19.05 -22.37
N ASP A 267 -31.79 -18.68 -22.30
CA ASP A 267 -32.22 -17.31 -21.97
C ASP A 267 -31.78 -16.85 -20.61
N ALA A 268 -31.83 -17.75 -19.59
CA ALA A 268 -31.30 -17.46 -18.25
C ALA A 268 -29.81 -17.11 -18.30
N PHE A 269 -29.01 -17.87 -19.04
CA PHE A 269 -27.59 -17.60 -19.21
C PHE A 269 -27.37 -16.25 -19.87
N ASP A 270 -27.88 -16.05 -21.08
CA ASP A 270 -27.57 -14.88 -21.89
C ASP A 270 -28.07 -13.57 -21.25
N ARG A 271 -29.28 -13.57 -20.72
CA ARG A 271 -29.94 -12.35 -20.24
C ARG A 271 -29.68 -12.05 -18.75
N LEU A 272 -29.55 -13.05 -17.90
CA LEU A 272 -29.53 -12.86 -16.45
C LEU A 272 -28.18 -13.22 -15.81
N ILE A 273 -27.63 -14.40 -16.16
CA ILE A 273 -26.49 -14.97 -15.44
C ILE A 273 -25.18 -14.40 -15.95
N GLU A 274 -24.92 -14.51 -17.28
CA GLU A 274 -23.65 -14.08 -17.86
C GLU A 274 -23.33 -12.61 -17.55
N PRO A 275 -24.24 -11.62 -17.75
CA PRO A 275 -23.96 -10.23 -17.43
C PRO A 275 -23.69 -10.01 -15.92
N SER A 276 -24.33 -10.81 -15.06
CA SER A 276 -24.14 -10.73 -13.61
C SER A 276 -22.80 -11.32 -13.16
N VAL A 277 -22.48 -12.54 -13.65
CA VAL A 277 -21.24 -13.24 -13.31
C VAL A 277 -20.03 -12.50 -13.88
N CYS A 278 -20.12 -11.98 -15.11
CA CYS A 278 -19.05 -11.16 -15.70
C CYS A 278 -18.75 -9.93 -14.85
N ARG A 279 -19.79 -9.22 -14.36
CA ARG A 279 -19.59 -8.07 -13.44
C ARG A 279 -18.93 -8.48 -12.14
N GLU A 280 -19.30 -9.63 -11.57
CA GLU A 280 -18.69 -10.16 -10.32
C GLU A 280 -17.22 -10.48 -10.54
N ILE A 281 -16.88 -11.19 -11.61
CA ILE A 281 -15.49 -11.51 -11.96
C ILE A 281 -14.69 -10.26 -12.25
N ARG A 282 -15.26 -9.28 -12.98
CA ARG A 282 -14.60 -7.98 -13.20
C ARG A 282 -14.32 -7.25 -11.89
N ALA A 283 -15.27 -7.25 -10.96
CA ALA A 283 -15.09 -6.65 -9.64
C ALA A 283 -13.99 -7.36 -8.85
N GLU A 284 -13.98 -8.69 -8.85
CA GLU A 284 -12.95 -9.51 -8.20
C GLU A 284 -11.55 -9.25 -8.77
N LEU A 285 -11.42 -9.24 -10.10
CA LEU A 285 -10.16 -8.93 -10.77
C LEU A 285 -9.69 -7.51 -10.45
N THR A 286 -10.59 -6.54 -10.43
CA THR A 286 -10.29 -5.15 -10.09
C THR A 286 -9.84 -5.00 -8.64
N GLN A 287 -10.51 -5.70 -7.71
CA GLN A 287 -10.11 -5.73 -6.30
C GLN A 287 -8.71 -6.33 -6.14
N ARG A 288 -8.46 -7.51 -6.70
CA ARG A 288 -7.14 -8.17 -6.68
C ARG A 288 -6.04 -7.25 -7.20
N ALA A 289 -6.30 -6.61 -8.36
CA ALA A 289 -5.33 -5.71 -8.99
C ALA A 289 -5.09 -4.45 -8.13
N GLY A 290 -6.13 -3.90 -7.53
CA GLY A 290 -6.04 -2.77 -6.60
C GLY A 290 -5.22 -3.11 -5.35
N GLU A 291 -5.46 -4.27 -4.73
CA GLU A 291 -4.69 -4.75 -3.58
C GLU A 291 -3.21 -4.99 -3.93
N GLY A 292 -2.93 -5.54 -5.12
CA GLY A 292 -1.58 -5.72 -5.63
C GLY A 292 -0.85 -4.38 -5.81
N ALA A 293 -1.51 -3.40 -6.44
CA ALA A 293 -0.96 -2.07 -6.63
C ALA A 293 -0.73 -1.34 -5.29
N ILE A 294 -1.67 -1.42 -4.35
CA ILE A 294 -1.52 -0.81 -3.01
C ILE A 294 -0.32 -1.40 -2.26
N ARG A 295 -0.10 -2.72 -2.35
CA ARG A 295 1.10 -3.36 -1.78
C ARG A 295 2.38 -2.83 -2.40
N ASN A 296 2.43 -2.66 -3.72
CA ASN A 296 3.60 -2.09 -4.40
C ASN A 296 3.85 -0.64 -3.97
N PHE A 297 2.80 0.15 -3.78
CA PHE A 297 2.93 1.53 -3.27
C PHE A 297 3.50 1.56 -1.85
N ALA A 298 3.04 0.67 -0.98
CA ALA A 298 3.57 0.54 0.39
C ALA A 298 5.06 0.14 0.38
N LEU A 299 5.44 -0.80 -0.50
CA LEU A 299 6.84 -1.23 -0.67
C LEU A 299 7.74 -0.11 -1.19
N ASN A 300 7.24 0.77 -2.05
CA ASN A 300 7.99 1.91 -2.56
C ASN A 300 8.07 3.08 -1.58
N LEU A 301 7.02 3.29 -0.78
CA LEU A 301 6.97 4.39 0.19
C LEU A 301 7.95 4.20 1.35
N ARG A 302 8.03 2.98 1.91
CA ARG A 302 8.88 2.70 3.07
C ARG A 302 10.35 3.09 2.88
N PRO A 303 11.04 2.65 1.80
CA PRO A 303 12.43 3.05 1.57
C PRO A 303 12.61 4.54 1.31
N LEU A 304 11.62 5.21 0.69
CA LEU A 304 11.64 6.66 0.49
C LEU A 304 11.66 7.41 1.84
N LEU A 305 10.84 6.98 2.79
CA LEU A 305 10.80 7.55 4.15
C LEU A 305 12.04 7.18 4.98
N MET A 306 12.60 6.00 4.76
CA MET A 306 13.74 5.46 5.51
C MET A 306 15.10 5.82 4.90
N GLN A 307 15.16 6.74 3.93
CA GLN A 307 16.42 7.22 3.41
C GLN A 307 17.30 7.82 4.54
N PRO A 308 18.62 7.52 4.56
CA PRO A 308 19.53 8.08 5.54
C PRO A 308 19.57 9.62 5.48
N PRO A 309 19.48 10.29 6.61
CA PRO A 309 19.55 11.74 6.69
C PRO A 309 20.99 12.25 6.52
N VAL A 310 21.18 13.39 5.86
CA VAL A 310 22.45 14.11 5.77
C VAL A 310 22.44 15.26 6.78
N LYS A 311 22.66 14.94 8.05
CA LYS A 311 22.53 15.89 9.18
C LYS A 311 23.80 16.73 9.40
N GLY A 312 23.65 17.86 10.08
CA GLY A 312 24.75 18.65 10.61
C GLY A 312 25.36 19.66 9.67
N PHE A 313 24.79 19.86 8.48
CA PHE A 313 25.34 20.78 7.48
C PHE A 313 24.32 21.81 7.02
N VAL A 314 24.83 23.01 6.68
CA VAL A 314 24.05 24.03 5.98
C VAL A 314 23.78 23.55 4.58
N THR A 315 22.52 23.53 4.19
CA THR A 315 22.04 22.99 2.90
C THR A 315 21.32 24.05 2.11
N MET A 316 21.59 24.11 0.80
CA MET A 316 20.88 24.96 -0.15
C MET A 316 19.90 24.09 -0.95
N GLY A 317 18.61 24.36 -0.88
CA GLY A 317 17.57 23.73 -1.68
C GLY A 317 17.32 24.52 -2.95
N LEU A 318 17.25 23.79 -4.07
CA LEU A 318 16.97 24.33 -5.41
C LEU A 318 15.69 23.67 -5.91
N ASP A 319 14.63 24.45 -6.13
CA ASP A 319 13.38 24.02 -6.75
C ASP A 319 13.35 24.52 -8.21
N PRO A 320 13.66 23.66 -9.18
CA PRO A 320 13.81 24.02 -10.58
C PRO A 320 12.51 24.50 -11.23
N GLY A 321 12.59 25.41 -12.18
CA GLY A 321 11.44 25.86 -12.97
C GLY A 321 11.83 26.70 -14.18
N TYR A 322 11.15 26.47 -15.32
CA TYR A 322 11.42 27.25 -16.53
C TYR A 322 10.86 28.68 -16.47
N ARG A 323 9.54 28.83 -16.22
CA ARG A 323 8.85 30.12 -16.31
C ARG A 323 9.09 31.01 -15.09
N ASN A 324 8.98 30.43 -13.89
CA ASN A 324 9.02 31.15 -12.63
C ASN A 324 10.42 31.17 -12.00
N GLY A 325 11.43 30.74 -12.75
CA GLY A 325 12.80 30.63 -12.26
C GLY A 325 13.01 29.45 -11.29
N CYS A 326 14.26 29.25 -10.89
CA CYS A 326 14.64 28.32 -9.84
C CYS A 326 14.56 29.02 -8.48
N LYS A 327 13.72 28.50 -7.58
CA LYS A 327 13.58 29.02 -6.22
C LYS A 327 14.68 28.41 -5.38
N VAL A 328 15.25 29.21 -4.51
CA VAL A 328 16.40 28.85 -3.69
C VAL A 328 16.13 29.17 -2.24
N ALA A 329 16.44 28.23 -1.36
CA ALA A 329 16.43 28.46 0.08
C ALA A 329 17.67 27.87 0.72
N VAL A 330 18.30 28.58 1.62
CA VAL A 330 19.41 28.10 2.46
C VAL A 330 18.86 27.82 3.85
N VAL A 331 19.11 26.61 4.33
CA VAL A 331 18.72 26.20 5.69
C VAL A 331 19.96 25.81 6.50
N ASP A 332 19.94 26.13 7.79
CA ASP A 332 21.00 25.73 8.71
C ASP A 332 20.97 24.22 9.02
N ALA A 333 21.86 23.76 9.86
CA ALA A 333 21.97 22.35 10.25
C ALA A 333 20.71 21.81 10.99
N THR A 334 19.83 22.69 11.48
CA THR A 334 18.58 22.35 12.16
C THR A 334 17.36 22.49 11.26
N GLY A 335 17.54 22.90 10.02
CA GLY A 335 16.46 23.12 9.04
C GLY A 335 15.79 24.52 9.14
N ARG A 336 16.35 25.46 9.92
CA ARG A 336 15.90 26.84 9.99
C ARG A 336 16.33 27.60 8.74
N VAL A 337 15.44 28.36 8.15
CA VAL A 337 15.75 29.16 6.96
C VAL A 337 16.67 30.33 7.33
N LEU A 338 17.78 30.46 6.59
CA LEU A 338 18.75 31.55 6.71
C LEU A 338 18.61 32.59 5.61
N ASP A 339 18.31 32.15 4.38
CA ASP A 339 18.26 33.06 3.21
C ASP A 339 17.40 32.45 2.10
N THR A 340 16.81 33.29 1.26
CA THR A 340 16.01 32.83 0.10
C THR A 340 16.21 33.72 -1.09
N THR A 341 16.14 33.20 -2.32
CA THR A 341 16.16 33.95 -3.57
C THR A 341 15.49 33.21 -4.71
N VAL A 342 15.34 33.86 -5.86
CA VAL A 342 14.92 33.25 -7.11
C VAL A 342 15.96 33.60 -8.18
N VAL A 343 16.42 32.57 -8.91
CA VAL A 343 17.38 32.72 -10.01
C VAL A 343 16.82 32.14 -11.30
N TYR A 344 17.34 32.59 -12.44
CA TYR A 344 16.78 32.25 -13.77
C TYR A 344 17.85 31.62 -14.71
N PRO A 345 18.37 30.43 -14.37
CA PRO A 345 19.48 29.82 -15.11
C PRO A 345 19.11 29.37 -16.53
N THR A 346 17.79 29.24 -16.82
CA THR A 346 17.28 28.69 -18.08
C THR A 346 16.99 29.76 -19.14
N PHE A 347 16.98 31.05 -18.79
CA PHE A 347 16.53 32.12 -19.70
C PHE A 347 17.60 32.55 -20.71
N SER A 348 18.87 32.66 -20.30
CA SER A 348 19.98 33.00 -21.14
C SER A 348 21.32 32.70 -20.44
N GLN A 349 22.41 32.65 -21.22
CA GLN A 349 23.76 32.45 -20.67
C GLN A 349 24.10 33.52 -19.62
N ARG A 350 23.79 34.79 -19.91
CA ARG A 350 24.00 35.91 -18.96
C ARG A 350 23.21 35.69 -17.66
N LYS A 351 21.96 35.22 -17.74
CA LYS A 351 21.15 34.95 -16.58
C LYS A 351 21.69 33.77 -15.77
N LYS A 352 22.27 32.78 -16.43
CA LYS A 352 22.97 31.67 -15.76
C LYS A 352 24.19 32.16 -14.99
N GLU A 353 24.99 33.05 -15.57
CA GLU A 353 26.16 33.64 -14.91
C GLU A 353 25.76 34.51 -13.71
N GLU A 354 24.71 35.34 -13.84
CA GLU A 354 24.12 36.09 -12.73
C GLU A 354 23.64 35.15 -11.60
N ALA A 355 23.00 34.04 -11.94
CA ALA A 355 22.57 33.02 -10.99
C ALA A 355 23.75 32.40 -10.23
N ILE A 356 24.81 31.96 -10.96
CA ILE A 356 26.02 31.40 -10.35
C ILE A 356 26.68 32.42 -9.39
N SER A 357 26.76 33.69 -9.78
CA SER A 357 27.32 34.74 -8.94
C SER A 357 26.50 34.93 -7.64
N THR A 358 25.19 35.00 -7.77
CA THR A 358 24.27 35.13 -6.62
C THR A 358 24.39 33.96 -5.66
N LEU A 359 24.30 32.72 -6.18
CA LEU A 359 24.41 31.51 -5.39
C LEU A 359 25.79 31.36 -4.75
N SER A 360 26.86 31.71 -5.46
CA SER A 360 28.21 31.71 -4.92
C SER A 360 28.38 32.65 -3.71
N ALA A 361 27.75 33.85 -3.76
CA ALA A 361 27.74 34.78 -2.63
C ALA A 361 26.96 34.21 -1.43
N MET A 362 25.81 33.59 -1.67
CA MET A 362 25.02 32.95 -0.61
C MET A 362 25.77 31.76 0.01
N MET A 363 26.41 30.91 -0.82
CA MET A 363 27.18 29.76 -0.31
C MET A 363 28.35 30.22 0.59
N LYS A 364 29.07 31.26 0.21
CA LYS A 364 30.14 31.84 1.03
C LYS A 364 29.63 32.45 2.32
N ARG A 365 28.53 33.21 2.24
CA ARG A 365 27.92 33.90 3.41
C ARG A 365 27.49 32.91 4.49
N HIS A 366 26.85 31.82 4.09
CA HIS A 366 26.20 30.88 5.02
C HIS A 366 27.01 29.59 5.23
N GLY A 367 28.15 29.40 4.55
CA GLY A 367 28.95 28.18 4.70
C GLY A 367 28.24 26.93 4.20
N VAL A 368 27.50 27.02 3.07
CA VAL A 368 26.75 25.91 2.48
C VAL A 368 27.72 24.78 2.11
N ARG A 369 27.37 23.56 2.46
CA ARG A 369 28.13 22.33 2.14
C ARG A 369 27.42 21.42 1.14
N HIS A 370 26.09 21.41 1.14
CA HIS A 370 25.31 20.55 0.26
C HIS A 370 24.27 21.34 -0.54
N LEU A 371 24.08 20.97 -1.80
CA LEU A 371 23.00 21.44 -2.63
C LEU A 371 21.99 20.28 -2.81
N ALA A 372 20.73 20.54 -2.49
CA ALA A 372 19.61 19.63 -2.72
C ALA A 372 18.83 20.15 -3.95
N ILE A 373 18.83 19.41 -5.04
CA ILE A 373 18.19 19.81 -6.30
C ILE A 373 16.95 18.96 -6.52
N GLY A 374 15.77 19.59 -6.66
CA GLY A 374 14.54 18.91 -7.02
C GLY A 374 14.65 18.23 -8.40
N ASN A 375 14.05 17.05 -8.54
CA ASN A 375 14.16 16.24 -9.75
C ASN A 375 13.03 16.47 -10.78
N GLY A 376 12.33 17.60 -10.69
CA GLY A 376 11.22 17.93 -11.58
C GLY A 376 11.64 18.68 -12.86
N THR A 377 10.71 19.50 -13.34
CA THR A 377 10.88 20.26 -14.58
C THR A 377 12.06 21.24 -14.46
N ALA A 378 12.95 21.33 -15.49
CA ALA A 378 14.16 22.13 -15.51
C ALA A 378 15.28 21.69 -14.53
N SER A 379 15.19 20.47 -13.98
CA SER A 379 16.21 19.92 -13.08
C SER A 379 17.58 19.78 -13.76
N ARG A 380 17.63 19.46 -15.06
CA ARG A 380 18.86 19.30 -15.84
C ARG A 380 19.66 20.57 -15.93
N GLU A 381 19.00 21.66 -16.31
CA GLU A 381 19.62 22.97 -16.46
C GLU A 381 20.09 23.49 -15.10
N THR A 382 19.32 23.22 -14.06
CA THR A 382 19.68 23.55 -12.68
C THR A 382 20.87 22.72 -12.19
N GLU A 383 20.92 21.43 -12.51
CA GLU A 383 22.04 20.55 -12.20
C GLU A 383 23.31 20.99 -12.93
N ALA A 384 23.23 21.30 -14.24
CA ALA A 384 24.35 21.80 -15.01
C ALA A 384 24.90 23.15 -14.48
N MET A 385 24.02 24.04 -14.01
CA MET A 385 24.41 25.27 -13.32
C MET A 385 25.10 24.96 -11.98
N ALA A 386 24.55 24.02 -11.19
CA ALA A 386 25.09 23.64 -9.87
C ALA A 386 26.49 23.03 -10.01
N VAL A 387 26.73 22.18 -11.01
CA VAL A 387 28.08 21.62 -11.29
C VAL A 387 29.08 22.73 -11.66
N GLU A 388 28.67 23.71 -12.46
CA GLU A 388 29.51 24.84 -12.78
C GLU A 388 29.84 25.69 -11.53
N LEU A 389 28.84 25.94 -10.68
CA LEU A 389 29.00 26.61 -9.39
C LEU A 389 29.99 25.87 -8.47
N LEU A 390 29.87 24.54 -8.38
CA LEU A 390 30.67 23.69 -7.51
C LEU A 390 32.15 23.61 -7.89
N LYS A 391 32.52 23.97 -9.11
CA LYS A 391 33.94 24.10 -9.50
C LYS A 391 34.71 25.08 -8.59
N SER A 392 34.02 26.09 -8.06
CA SER A 392 34.58 27.06 -7.10
C SER A 392 34.47 26.63 -5.62
N PHE A 393 33.87 25.47 -5.34
CA PHE A 393 33.62 24.96 -4.00
C PHE A 393 33.94 23.46 -3.90
N PRO A 394 35.25 23.08 -3.91
CA PRO A 394 35.65 21.66 -3.98
C PRO A 394 35.18 20.79 -2.83
N ASP A 395 34.88 21.38 -1.68
CA ASP A 395 34.39 20.68 -0.48
C ASP A 395 32.86 20.51 -0.45
N CYS A 396 32.17 21.06 -1.46
CA CYS A 396 30.72 20.97 -1.57
C CYS A 396 30.31 19.89 -2.56
N ALA A 397 29.10 19.36 -2.39
CA ALA A 397 28.51 18.37 -3.28
C ALA A 397 27.01 18.61 -3.45
N TYR A 398 26.41 18.04 -4.49
CA TYR A 398 24.97 18.09 -4.69
C TYR A 398 24.35 16.70 -4.65
N CYS A 399 23.05 16.67 -4.38
CA CYS A 399 22.20 15.49 -4.44
C CYS A 399 20.90 15.83 -5.15
N MET A 400 20.46 14.95 -6.05
CA MET A 400 19.11 15.04 -6.61
C MET A 400 18.11 14.52 -5.59
N VAL A 401 17.13 15.34 -5.25
CA VAL A 401 16.11 15.04 -4.24
C VAL A 401 14.75 14.86 -4.92
N ASN A 402 14.03 13.84 -4.52
CA ASN A 402 12.66 13.66 -5.00
C ASN A 402 11.76 14.81 -4.50
N GLU A 403 11.24 15.62 -5.42
CA GLU A 403 10.38 16.76 -5.11
C GLU A 403 8.89 16.43 -5.07
N ALA A 404 8.49 15.16 -5.30
CA ALA A 404 7.09 14.76 -5.27
C ALA A 404 6.38 15.29 -4.02
N GLY A 405 5.20 15.86 -4.19
CA GLY A 405 4.43 16.48 -3.12
C GLY A 405 4.98 17.79 -2.55
N ALA A 406 6.14 18.32 -3.00
CA ALA A 406 6.66 19.59 -2.51
C ALA A 406 5.71 20.77 -2.83
N SER A 407 5.08 20.75 -4.00
CA SER A 407 4.05 21.73 -4.37
C SER A 407 2.78 21.61 -3.52
N VAL A 408 2.39 20.37 -3.17
CA VAL A 408 1.24 20.12 -2.28
C VAL A 408 1.54 20.66 -0.88
N TYR A 409 2.74 20.39 -0.36
CA TYR A 409 3.18 20.96 0.92
C TYR A 409 3.18 22.48 0.89
N SER A 410 3.77 23.10 -0.12
CA SER A 410 3.91 24.56 -0.20
C SER A 410 2.56 25.31 -0.19
N ALA A 411 1.52 24.68 -0.75
CA ALA A 411 0.15 25.19 -0.78
C ALA A 411 -0.69 24.82 0.46
N SER A 412 -0.16 24.01 1.38
CA SER A 412 -0.90 23.54 2.56
C SER A 412 -1.01 24.62 3.66
N GLU A 413 -2.03 24.49 4.51
CA GLU A 413 -2.19 25.31 5.71
C GLU A 413 -0.97 25.19 6.64
N LEU A 414 -0.42 23.98 6.77
CA LEU A 414 0.77 23.73 7.57
C LEU A 414 1.97 24.55 7.10
N ALA A 415 2.20 24.62 5.79
CA ALA A 415 3.29 25.42 5.24
C ALA A 415 3.03 26.93 5.38
N ALA A 416 1.75 27.35 5.37
CA ALA A 416 1.38 28.73 5.65
C ALA A 416 1.61 29.09 7.13
N GLU A 417 1.33 28.18 8.06
CA GLU A 417 1.63 28.33 9.49
C GLU A 417 3.15 28.37 9.75
N GLU A 418 3.93 27.52 9.09
CA GLU A 418 5.41 27.48 9.24
C GLU A 418 6.10 28.71 8.63
N PHE A 419 5.56 29.24 7.54
CA PHE A 419 6.15 30.33 6.75
C PHE A 419 5.11 31.38 6.33
N PRO A 420 4.55 32.14 7.28
CA PRO A 420 3.49 33.13 6.98
C PRO A 420 3.97 34.24 6.03
N ASP A 421 5.24 34.60 6.10
CA ASP A 421 5.83 35.71 5.33
C ASP A 421 6.43 35.27 3.99
N PHE A 422 6.41 33.96 3.65
CA PHE A 422 7.02 33.47 2.44
C PHE A 422 5.99 33.27 1.33
N ASP A 423 6.38 33.65 0.12
CA ASP A 423 5.65 33.25 -1.08
C ASP A 423 5.53 31.71 -1.15
N VAL A 424 4.38 31.23 -1.61
CA VAL A 424 4.09 29.81 -1.75
C VAL A 424 5.22 29.07 -2.52
N ASN A 425 5.77 29.72 -3.53
CA ASN A 425 6.84 29.14 -4.34
C ASN A 425 8.16 28.94 -3.58
N LEU A 426 8.49 29.73 -2.58
CA LEU A 426 9.74 29.62 -1.82
C LEU A 426 9.69 28.47 -0.81
N ARG A 427 8.50 28.11 -0.33
CA ARG A 427 8.31 27.03 0.64
C ARG A 427 8.73 25.67 0.10
N SER A 428 8.57 25.43 -1.21
CA SER A 428 9.01 24.18 -1.85
C SER A 428 10.54 24.02 -1.83
N ALA A 429 11.30 25.08 -2.05
CA ALA A 429 12.77 25.05 -1.97
C ALA A 429 13.25 24.73 -0.54
N VAL A 430 12.57 25.26 0.49
CA VAL A 430 12.86 24.91 1.88
C VAL A 430 12.61 23.42 2.12
N SER A 431 11.47 22.90 1.63
CA SER A 431 11.14 21.48 1.76
C SER A 431 12.19 20.59 1.09
N ILE A 432 12.64 20.94 -0.12
CA ILE A 432 13.68 20.19 -0.84
C ILE A 432 15.01 20.15 -0.04
N ALA A 433 15.43 21.28 0.55
CA ALA A 433 16.62 21.32 1.39
C ALA A 433 16.48 20.41 2.63
N ARG A 434 15.35 20.50 3.33
CA ARG A 434 15.07 19.69 4.53
C ARG A 434 14.92 18.21 4.23
N ARG A 435 14.44 17.82 3.02
CA ARG A 435 14.37 16.41 2.60
C ARG A 435 15.75 15.75 2.50
N LEU A 436 16.80 16.52 2.17
CA LEU A 436 18.15 15.99 2.22
C LEU A 436 18.65 15.85 3.65
N GLN A 437 18.30 16.79 4.53
CA GLN A 437 18.72 16.78 5.94
C GLN A 437 18.04 15.68 6.74
N ASP A 438 16.70 15.55 6.64
CA ASP A 438 15.92 14.45 7.23
C ASP A 438 14.65 14.18 6.40
N PRO A 439 14.69 13.21 5.48
CA PRO A 439 13.55 12.88 4.61
C PRO A 439 12.28 12.54 5.40
N LEU A 440 12.40 11.72 6.46
CA LEU A 440 11.24 11.28 7.25
C LEU A 440 10.55 12.47 7.91
N ALA A 441 11.29 13.33 8.58
CA ALA A 441 10.76 14.48 9.31
C ALA A 441 10.02 15.46 8.39
N GLU A 442 10.43 15.57 7.14
CA GLU A 442 9.81 16.45 6.16
C GLU A 442 8.63 15.77 5.43
N LEU A 443 8.80 14.53 4.96
CA LEU A 443 7.80 13.83 4.17
C LEU A 443 6.53 13.48 4.97
N VAL A 444 6.61 13.33 6.28
CA VAL A 444 5.42 13.11 7.13
C VAL A 444 4.43 14.29 7.16
N LYS A 445 4.85 15.47 6.71
CA LYS A 445 4.02 16.66 6.58
C LYS A 445 3.06 16.59 5.39
N ILE A 446 3.30 15.67 4.46
CA ILE A 446 2.61 15.53 3.18
C ILE A 446 1.71 14.31 3.23
N ASP A 447 0.55 14.37 2.59
CA ASP A 447 -0.27 13.17 2.34
C ASP A 447 0.57 12.16 1.54
N PRO A 448 0.78 10.93 2.03
CA PRO A 448 1.60 9.93 1.35
C PRO A 448 1.17 9.68 -0.10
N LYS A 449 -0.10 9.88 -0.43
CA LYS A 449 -0.62 9.79 -1.81
C LYS A 449 -0.03 10.84 -2.75
N ALA A 450 0.43 11.97 -2.23
CA ALA A 450 1.05 13.01 -3.03
C ALA A 450 2.54 12.73 -3.34
N LEU A 451 3.13 11.69 -2.76
CA LEU A 451 4.54 11.33 -2.97
C LEU A 451 4.81 10.57 -4.28
N GLY A 452 3.77 10.26 -5.05
CA GLY A 452 3.93 9.69 -6.40
C GLY A 452 4.59 8.30 -6.43
N VAL A 453 4.30 7.44 -5.44
CA VAL A 453 4.98 6.15 -5.23
C VAL A 453 4.56 5.03 -6.17
N GLY A 454 3.64 5.26 -7.13
CA GLY A 454 3.24 4.23 -8.10
C GLY A 454 2.31 4.69 -9.22
N GLN A 455 2.18 3.83 -10.24
CA GLN A 455 1.20 3.98 -11.31
C GLN A 455 -0.20 3.55 -10.82
N TYR A 456 -1.25 3.94 -11.52
CA TYR A 456 -2.66 3.57 -11.22
C TYR A 456 -3.14 3.90 -9.80
N GLN A 457 -2.47 4.80 -9.10
CA GLN A 457 -2.83 5.19 -7.74
C GLN A 457 -4.27 5.71 -7.63
N HIS A 458 -4.75 6.43 -8.67
CA HIS A 458 -6.11 6.98 -8.72
C HIS A 458 -7.18 5.95 -9.11
N ASP A 459 -6.77 4.75 -9.56
CA ASP A 459 -7.66 3.67 -9.96
C ASP A 459 -7.89 2.65 -8.82
N CYS A 460 -7.12 2.77 -7.73
CA CYS A 460 -7.26 1.92 -6.55
C CYS A 460 -8.33 2.43 -5.57
N PRO A 461 -8.88 1.57 -4.69
CA PRO A 461 -9.77 1.98 -3.61
C PRO A 461 -9.08 2.98 -2.68
N GLN A 462 -9.50 4.25 -2.72
CA GLN A 462 -8.79 5.36 -2.05
C GLN A 462 -8.74 5.23 -0.52
N LYS A 463 -9.76 4.62 0.10
CA LYS A 463 -9.80 4.39 1.54
C LYS A 463 -8.74 3.37 1.98
N GLU A 464 -8.62 2.27 1.25
CA GLU A 464 -7.64 1.22 1.52
C GLU A 464 -6.22 1.71 1.26
N LEU A 465 -6.03 2.42 0.13
CA LEU A 465 -4.76 3.05 -0.19
C LEU A 465 -4.31 4.00 0.93
N SER A 466 -5.18 4.90 1.38
CA SER A 466 -4.84 5.83 2.46
C SER A 466 -4.48 5.10 3.75
N ALA A 467 -5.29 4.13 4.17
CA ALA A 467 -5.04 3.37 5.39
C ALA A 467 -3.70 2.62 5.34
N THR A 468 -3.40 1.98 4.20
CA THR A 468 -2.14 1.25 4.02
C THR A 468 -0.92 2.18 4.04
N LEU A 469 -0.97 3.29 3.30
CA LEU A 469 0.14 4.24 3.26
C LEU A 469 0.35 4.96 4.60
N ASP A 470 -0.72 5.34 5.29
CA ASP A 470 -0.65 5.89 6.66
C ASP A 470 -0.01 4.91 7.63
N GLY A 471 -0.34 3.61 7.51
CA GLY A 471 0.30 2.55 8.28
C GLY A 471 1.81 2.46 8.04
N VAL A 472 2.26 2.57 6.78
CA VAL A 472 3.70 2.57 6.46
C VAL A 472 4.41 3.78 7.09
N VAL A 473 3.80 4.96 7.05
CA VAL A 473 4.36 6.17 7.69
C VAL A 473 4.49 5.96 9.20
N GLU A 474 3.44 5.45 9.84
CA GLU A 474 3.41 5.15 11.27
C GLU A 474 4.52 4.16 11.66
N ASP A 475 4.65 3.06 10.91
CA ASP A 475 5.68 2.05 11.15
C ASP A 475 7.10 2.63 11.01
N CYS A 476 7.36 3.46 9.99
CA CYS A 476 8.65 4.12 9.80
C CYS A 476 8.98 5.07 10.95
N VAL A 477 8.05 5.92 11.36
CA VAL A 477 8.25 6.88 12.45
C VAL A 477 8.54 6.17 13.77
N ASN A 478 7.79 5.12 14.09
CA ASN A 478 7.97 4.37 15.33
C ASN A 478 9.24 3.48 15.30
N ALA A 479 9.65 3.00 14.12
CA ALA A 479 10.92 2.27 13.98
C ALA A 479 12.15 3.17 14.23
N VAL A 480 12.12 4.41 13.74
CA VAL A 480 13.20 5.40 13.92
C VAL A 480 13.21 5.94 15.36
N GLY A 481 12.04 6.17 15.93
CA GLY A 481 11.85 6.91 17.19
C GLY A 481 11.95 8.41 16.97
N VAL A 482 11.39 9.18 17.89
CA VAL A 482 11.19 10.62 17.72
C VAL A 482 11.74 11.39 18.91
N ASP A 483 12.61 12.36 18.66
CA ASP A 483 13.06 13.32 19.69
C ASP A 483 11.90 14.29 20.00
N VAL A 484 11.42 14.25 21.24
CA VAL A 484 10.25 15.04 21.66
C VAL A 484 10.55 16.53 21.70
N ASN A 485 11.80 16.93 21.85
CA ASN A 485 12.20 18.32 21.96
C ASN A 485 12.32 19.03 20.61
N THR A 486 12.63 18.27 19.54
CA THR A 486 12.86 18.84 18.20
C THR A 486 11.72 18.54 17.21
N ALA A 487 10.94 17.49 17.46
CA ALA A 487 9.92 17.02 16.53
C ALA A 487 8.79 18.02 16.30
N SER A 488 8.33 18.12 15.06
CA SER A 488 7.12 18.84 14.68
C SER A 488 5.85 18.13 15.18
N ALA A 489 4.74 18.87 15.32
CA ALA A 489 3.44 18.27 15.64
C ALA A 489 3.01 17.22 14.58
N SER A 490 3.38 17.43 13.30
CA SER A 490 3.11 16.51 12.20
C SER A 490 3.86 15.18 12.37
N LEU A 491 5.09 15.20 12.86
CA LEU A 491 5.87 14.00 13.15
C LEU A 491 5.34 13.31 14.42
N LEU A 492 5.09 14.06 15.48
CA LEU A 492 4.57 13.54 16.75
C LEU A 492 3.23 12.82 16.60
N ARG A 493 2.32 13.33 15.77
CA ARG A 493 1.01 12.68 15.54
C ARG A 493 1.10 11.28 14.92
N ARG A 494 2.25 10.91 14.35
CA ARG A 494 2.53 9.58 13.77
C ARG A 494 3.12 8.61 14.79
N VAL A 495 3.44 9.10 15.97
CA VAL A 495 3.90 8.25 17.07
C VAL A 495 2.72 7.48 17.65
N SER A 496 2.93 6.19 17.89
CA SER A 496 1.96 5.28 18.50
C SER A 496 1.28 5.92 19.73
N GLY A 497 -0.04 5.84 19.79
CA GLY A 497 -0.83 6.38 20.91
C GLY A 497 -1.03 7.90 20.91
N LEU A 498 -0.40 8.66 19.99
CA LEU A 498 -0.61 10.09 19.86
C LEU A 498 -1.60 10.42 18.73
N ASN A 499 -2.31 11.52 18.88
CA ASN A 499 -3.19 12.10 17.86
C ASN A 499 -2.83 13.58 17.63
N GLY A 500 -3.52 14.23 16.68
CA GLY A 500 -3.22 15.63 16.35
C GLY A 500 -3.32 16.59 17.54
N THR A 501 -4.26 16.37 18.45
CA THR A 501 -4.43 17.21 19.64
C THR A 501 -3.31 17.00 20.64
N THR A 502 -2.97 15.75 20.97
CA THR A 502 -1.89 15.44 21.89
C THR A 502 -0.52 15.85 21.35
N ALA A 503 -0.29 15.70 20.03
CA ALA A 503 0.93 16.17 19.38
C ALA A 503 1.10 17.69 19.47
N LYS A 504 0.04 18.47 19.20
CA LYS A 504 0.05 19.93 19.38
C LYS A 504 0.29 20.31 20.86
N ASN A 505 -0.36 19.62 21.79
CA ASN A 505 -0.18 19.88 23.22
C ASN A 505 1.26 19.61 23.71
N ILE A 506 1.94 18.59 23.15
CA ILE A 506 3.37 18.33 23.46
C ILE A 506 4.23 19.53 23.02
N VAL A 507 4.00 20.03 21.80
CA VAL A 507 4.73 21.20 21.28
C VAL A 507 4.47 22.44 22.15
N THR A 508 3.21 22.77 22.41
CA THR A 508 2.85 23.91 23.28
C THR A 508 3.46 23.75 24.68
N TYR A 509 3.39 22.56 25.28
CA TYR A 509 3.95 22.33 26.62
C TYR A 509 5.45 22.62 26.67
N ARG A 510 6.25 22.18 25.67
CA ARG A 510 7.69 22.47 25.66
C ARG A 510 8.01 23.94 25.38
N GLU A 511 7.17 24.65 24.63
CA GLU A 511 7.31 26.08 24.38
C GLU A 511 7.04 26.92 25.65
N GLU A 512 6.05 26.52 26.45
CA GLU A 512 5.68 27.20 27.69
C GLU A 512 6.55 26.84 28.90
N ASN A 513 7.00 25.57 29.01
CA ASN A 513 7.68 25.03 30.19
C ASN A 513 9.16 24.69 29.95
N GLY A 514 9.67 24.93 28.75
CA GLY A 514 11.01 24.52 28.35
C GLY A 514 11.09 23.06 27.89
N PRO A 515 12.27 22.60 27.41
CA PRO A 515 12.46 21.27 26.87
C PRO A 515 12.20 20.19 27.92
N PHE A 516 11.70 19.05 27.45
CA PHE A 516 11.55 17.86 28.28
C PHE A 516 12.93 17.34 28.72
N THR A 517 13.08 17.05 30.00
CA THR A 517 14.31 16.49 30.60
C THR A 517 14.13 15.06 31.11
N ALA A 518 12.91 14.54 31.04
CA ALA A 518 12.58 13.15 31.38
C ALA A 518 11.26 12.72 30.72
N ARG A 519 11.14 11.46 30.30
CA ARG A 519 9.90 10.87 29.74
C ARG A 519 8.70 11.00 30.67
N SER A 520 8.93 10.93 32.00
CA SER A 520 7.86 11.07 32.99
C SER A 520 7.13 12.42 32.92
N GLN A 521 7.75 13.47 32.41
CA GLN A 521 7.14 14.78 32.23
C GLN A 521 6.03 14.78 31.19
N LEU A 522 6.04 13.85 30.23
CA LEU A 522 4.96 13.67 29.25
C LEU A 522 3.59 13.44 29.89
N LYS A 523 3.55 12.85 31.11
CA LYS A 523 2.31 12.68 31.88
C LYS A 523 1.67 13.99 32.32
N LYS A 524 2.39 15.13 32.24
CA LYS A 524 1.89 16.47 32.58
C LYS A 524 1.28 17.16 31.36
N VAL A 525 1.46 16.61 30.15
CA VAL A 525 0.92 17.18 28.92
C VAL A 525 -0.60 17.05 28.92
N PRO A 526 -1.36 18.14 28.68
CA PRO A 526 -2.81 18.09 28.64
C PRO A 526 -3.34 17.08 27.62
N LYS A 527 -4.38 16.32 28.00
CA LYS A 527 -5.03 15.26 27.22
C LYS A 527 -4.15 14.03 26.86
N LEU A 528 -2.92 13.96 27.34
CA LEU A 528 -2.09 12.77 27.22
C LEU A 528 -2.34 11.86 28.43
N GLY A 529 -3.35 11.00 28.30
CA GLY A 529 -3.76 10.08 29.36
C GLY A 529 -2.81 8.89 29.56
N PRO A 530 -3.02 8.07 30.61
CA PRO A 530 -2.15 6.94 30.93
C PRO A 530 -1.97 5.95 29.77
N LYS A 531 -3.04 5.62 29.04
CA LYS A 531 -2.99 4.71 27.89
C LYS A 531 -2.17 5.27 26.74
N ALA A 532 -2.32 6.55 26.44
CA ALA A 532 -1.55 7.22 25.38
C ALA A 532 -0.07 7.30 25.78
N PHE A 533 0.24 7.58 27.07
CA PHE A 533 1.60 7.55 27.58
C PHE A 533 2.24 6.16 27.47
N GLU A 534 1.54 5.11 27.87
CA GLU A 534 2.00 3.74 27.72
C GLU A 534 2.39 3.45 26.28
N GLN A 535 1.55 3.82 25.31
CA GLN A 535 1.82 3.52 23.91
C GLN A 535 2.91 4.37 23.27
N CYS A 536 3.08 5.63 23.67
CA CYS A 536 4.04 6.53 23.02
C CYS A 536 5.42 6.56 23.68
N ALA A 537 5.52 6.28 24.99
CA ALA A 537 6.70 6.56 25.79
C ALA A 537 7.98 5.89 25.27
N GLY A 538 7.90 4.66 24.77
CA GLY A 538 9.05 3.93 24.24
C GLY A 538 9.56 4.45 22.90
N PHE A 539 8.70 5.15 22.13
CA PHE A 539 9.04 5.72 20.82
C PHE A 539 9.53 7.16 20.90
N LEU A 540 9.25 7.86 22.00
CA LEU A 540 9.71 9.22 22.23
C LEU A 540 11.07 9.20 22.94
N ARG A 541 12.03 9.97 22.44
CA ARG A 541 13.40 10.05 22.95
C ARG A 541 13.70 11.44 23.51
N ILE A 542 14.55 11.48 24.51
CA ILE A 542 15.04 12.72 25.15
C ILE A 542 16.55 12.59 25.31
N PRO A 543 17.35 13.06 24.33
CA PRO A 543 18.81 12.94 24.36
C PRO A 543 19.46 13.57 25.58
N GLU A 544 18.90 14.68 26.07
CA GLU A 544 19.43 15.46 27.21
C GLU A 544 18.91 14.98 28.56
N SER A 545 18.20 13.84 28.63
CA SER A 545 17.70 13.31 29.92
C SER A 545 18.81 12.83 30.82
N LYS A 546 18.63 13.07 32.13
CA LYS A 546 19.50 12.48 33.17
C LYS A 546 19.34 10.96 33.26
N GLU A 547 18.19 10.42 32.91
CA GLU A 547 17.95 8.98 32.76
C GLU A 547 18.36 8.55 31.36
N VAL A 548 19.50 7.90 31.25
CA VAL A 548 20.09 7.47 29.96
C VAL A 548 19.10 6.61 29.11
N LEU A 549 18.23 5.85 29.78
CA LEU A 549 17.24 5.02 29.13
C LEU A 549 16.18 5.82 28.37
N ASP A 550 15.99 7.10 28.74
CA ASP A 550 15.03 7.98 28.01
C ASP A 550 15.49 8.31 26.58
N ASN A 551 16.77 8.10 26.27
CA ASN A 551 17.31 8.22 24.90
C ASN A 551 17.44 6.86 24.19
N THR A 552 16.69 5.84 24.61
CA THR A 552 16.71 4.51 23.99
C THR A 552 15.32 4.09 23.54
N GLY A 553 15.21 3.02 22.76
CA GLY A 553 13.93 2.39 22.42
C GLY A 553 13.37 1.49 23.53
N VAL A 554 13.99 1.47 24.72
CA VAL A 554 13.50 0.68 25.86
C VAL A 554 12.27 1.35 26.45
N HIS A 555 11.22 0.56 26.65
CA HIS A 555 9.99 1.05 27.27
C HIS A 555 10.19 1.33 28.78
N PRO A 556 9.59 2.39 29.36
CA PRO A 556 9.71 2.69 30.79
C PRO A 556 9.33 1.53 31.73
N GLU A 557 8.39 0.67 31.34
CA GLU A 557 8.03 -0.54 32.10
C GLU A 557 9.22 -1.47 32.33
N SER A 558 10.15 -1.52 31.37
CA SER A 558 11.32 -2.41 31.41
C SER A 558 12.56 -1.81 32.08
N TYR A 559 12.51 -0.57 32.62
CA TYR A 559 13.67 0.07 33.24
C TYR A 559 14.21 -0.72 34.43
N LYS A 560 13.32 -1.35 35.23
CA LYS A 560 13.75 -2.24 36.34
C LYS A 560 14.46 -3.50 35.82
N ALA A 561 13.93 -4.08 34.74
CA ALA A 561 14.53 -5.24 34.08
C ALA A 561 15.94 -4.91 33.54
N VAL A 562 16.11 -3.72 32.91
CA VAL A 562 17.43 -3.23 32.48
C VAL A 562 18.40 -3.11 33.64
N THR A 563 17.99 -2.51 34.75
CA THR A 563 18.87 -2.38 35.93
C THR A 563 19.32 -3.76 36.41
N ARG A 564 18.40 -4.72 36.48
CA ARG A 564 18.71 -6.08 36.90
C ARG A 564 19.60 -6.82 35.90
N LEU A 565 19.38 -6.65 34.61
CA LEU A 565 20.22 -7.20 33.53
C LEU A 565 21.66 -6.71 33.64
N LEU A 566 21.85 -5.40 33.81
CA LEU A 566 23.18 -4.80 33.96
C LEU A 566 23.91 -5.35 35.18
N GLU A 567 23.25 -5.43 36.35
CA GLU A 567 23.81 -6.01 37.58
C GLU A 567 24.25 -7.47 37.36
N LEU A 568 23.41 -8.32 36.75
CA LEU A 568 23.73 -9.72 36.47
C LEU A 568 24.93 -9.87 35.51
N CYS A 569 25.10 -8.94 34.60
CA CYS A 569 26.20 -8.93 33.64
C CYS A 569 27.44 -8.16 34.14
N GLY A 570 27.42 -7.62 35.39
CA GLY A 570 28.55 -6.88 35.97
C GLY A 570 28.74 -5.48 35.37
N TYR A 571 27.64 -4.84 34.98
CA TYR A 571 27.58 -3.48 34.45
C TYR A 571 26.71 -2.56 35.32
N SER A 572 26.80 -1.28 35.07
CA SER A 572 25.95 -0.24 35.67
C SER A 572 25.33 0.65 34.59
N LYS A 573 24.34 1.47 34.93
CA LYS A 573 23.75 2.45 33.99
C LYS A 573 24.79 3.45 33.45
N LYS A 574 25.88 3.69 34.14
CA LYS A 574 26.96 4.59 33.71
C LYS A 574 27.70 4.03 32.48
N ASP A 575 27.69 2.72 32.30
CA ASP A 575 28.36 2.04 31.19
C ASP A 575 27.56 2.08 29.88
N ILE A 576 26.26 2.47 29.92
CA ILE A 576 25.37 2.50 28.75
C ILE A 576 25.94 3.36 27.61
N PRO A 577 26.50 4.58 27.81
CA PRO A 577 26.98 5.41 26.71
C PRO A 577 28.21 4.90 25.97
N GLY A 578 28.87 3.81 26.39
CA GLY A 578 30.15 3.50 25.75
C GLY A 578 30.71 2.09 25.84
N ASN A 579 30.29 1.22 26.75
CA ASN A 579 31.05 -0.02 27.02
C ASN A 579 30.22 -1.31 27.15
N LEU A 580 29.16 -1.45 26.37
CA LEU A 580 28.30 -2.64 26.42
C LEU A 580 28.47 -3.60 25.23
N SER A 581 29.60 -3.55 24.52
CA SER A 581 29.87 -4.41 23.36
C SER A 581 29.75 -5.91 23.66
N GLU A 582 30.19 -6.34 24.87
CA GLU A 582 30.12 -7.72 25.29
C GLU A 582 28.82 -8.14 25.98
N LEU A 583 27.85 -7.24 26.15
CA LEU A 583 26.62 -7.53 26.89
C LEU A 583 25.89 -8.76 26.34
N SER A 584 25.73 -8.86 25.01
CA SER A 584 25.09 -10.02 24.40
C SER A 584 25.83 -11.33 24.64
N ALA A 585 27.18 -11.31 24.54
CA ALA A 585 27.99 -12.49 24.80
C ALA A 585 27.92 -12.93 26.27
N ARG A 586 27.85 -11.99 27.23
CA ARG A 586 27.65 -12.30 28.63
C ARG A 586 26.29 -12.90 28.93
N VAL A 587 25.23 -12.38 28.30
CA VAL A 587 23.87 -12.95 28.39
C VAL A 587 23.83 -14.36 27.85
N GLU A 588 24.45 -14.63 26.68
CA GLU A 588 24.56 -15.98 26.13
C GLU A 588 25.31 -16.93 27.07
N LYS A 589 26.42 -16.48 27.65
CA LYS A 589 27.22 -17.29 28.61
C LYS A 589 26.45 -17.61 29.88
N LEU A 590 25.62 -16.70 30.39
CA LEU A 590 24.76 -16.91 31.54
C LEU A 590 23.51 -17.74 31.24
N GLY A 591 23.14 -17.86 29.95
CA GLY A 591 21.93 -18.50 29.47
C GLY A 591 20.78 -17.49 29.37
N ALA A 592 20.37 -17.15 28.14
CA ALA A 592 19.38 -16.12 27.88
C ALA A 592 18.04 -16.32 28.61
N GLU A 593 17.57 -17.58 28.72
CA GLU A 593 16.34 -17.91 29.44
C GLU A 593 16.45 -17.59 30.93
N LYS A 594 17.56 -17.99 31.57
CA LYS A 594 17.79 -17.73 33.00
C LYS A 594 17.89 -16.23 33.29
N VAL A 595 18.53 -15.48 32.40
CA VAL A 595 18.67 -14.02 32.55
C VAL A 595 17.31 -13.35 32.34
N ALA A 596 16.53 -13.80 31.37
CA ALA A 596 15.18 -13.29 31.11
C ALA A 596 14.27 -13.50 32.34
N ASP A 597 14.23 -14.71 32.88
CA ASP A 597 13.46 -15.03 34.08
C ASP A 597 13.88 -14.17 35.28
N ALA A 598 15.18 -14.03 35.51
CA ALA A 598 15.73 -13.19 36.60
C ALA A 598 15.40 -11.70 36.42
N CYS A 599 15.21 -11.24 35.20
CA CYS A 599 14.78 -9.87 34.85
C CYS A 599 13.26 -9.69 34.81
N GLY A 600 12.47 -10.78 34.85
CA GLY A 600 11.01 -10.76 34.75
C GLY A 600 10.50 -10.34 33.38
N VAL A 601 11.24 -10.69 32.31
CA VAL A 601 10.88 -10.41 30.92
C VAL A 601 11.04 -11.66 30.06
N GLY A 602 10.41 -11.70 28.89
CA GLY A 602 10.64 -12.78 27.92
C GLY A 602 12.00 -12.64 27.21
N VAL A 603 12.48 -13.75 26.62
CA VAL A 603 13.74 -13.78 25.86
C VAL A 603 13.71 -12.79 24.68
N PRO A 604 12.65 -12.64 23.89
CA PRO A 604 12.59 -11.65 22.82
C PRO A 604 12.79 -10.20 23.32
N THR A 605 12.13 -9.84 24.40
CA THR A 605 12.29 -8.51 25.04
C THR A 605 13.70 -8.32 25.60
N LEU A 606 14.29 -9.34 26.23
CA LEU A 606 15.67 -9.29 26.71
C LEU A 606 16.66 -9.00 25.58
N LEU A 607 16.54 -9.72 24.46
CA LEU A 607 17.42 -9.54 23.30
C LEU A 607 17.26 -8.15 22.66
N ASP A 608 16.06 -7.61 22.63
CA ASP A 608 15.82 -6.24 22.17
C ASP A 608 16.44 -5.20 23.09
N ILE A 609 16.28 -5.36 24.40
CA ILE A 609 16.95 -4.51 25.38
C ILE A 609 18.46 -4.53 25.17
N CYS A 610 19.07 -5.70 24.99
CA CYS A 610 20.51 -5.81 24.73
C CYS A 610 20.93 -5.05 23.45
N LYS A 611 20.13 -5.12 22.37
CA LYS A 611 20.41 -4.37 21.13
C LYS A 611 20.35 -2.87 21.36
N GLU A 612 19.31 -2.38 22.05
CA GLU A 612 19.11 -0.95 22.33
C GLU A 612 20.21 -0.38 23.24
N LEU A 613 20.63 -1.14 24.24
CA LEU A 613 21.67 -0.68 25.17
C LEU A 613 23.08 -0.63 24.55
N ARG A 614 23.34 -1.46 23.52
CA ARG A 614 24.64 -1.44 22.82
C ARG A 614 24.84 -0.18 21.97
N LYS A 615 23.76 0.40 21.47
CA LYS A 615 23.77 1.61 20.65
C LYS A 615 22.62 2.52 21.08
N PRO A 616 22.70 3.19 22.24
CA PRO A 616 21.65 4.11 22.69
C PRO A 616 21.50 5.25 21.72
N GLY A 617 20.24 5.64 21.43
CA GLY A 617 19.94 6.70 20.46
C GLY A 617 20.14 6.30 18.99
N ARG A 618 20.33 5.01 18.70
CA ARG A 618 20.53 4.52 17.32
C ARG A 618 19.38 4.93 16.41
N ASP A 619 19.73 5.49 15.28
CA ASP A 619 18.84 5.65 14.13
C ASP A 619 19.04 4.44 13.20
N PRO A 620 18.02 3.61 12.94
CA PRO A 620 18.17 2.43 12.06
C PRO A 620 18.55 2.81 10.63
N ARG A 621 18.36 4.07 10.22
CA ARG A 621 18.74 4.60 8.91
C ARG A 621 20.25 4.77 8.74
N ASP A 622 21.02 4.88 9.83
CA ASP A 622 22.47 5.05 9.76
C ASP A 622 23.21 3.81 9.21
N GLU A 623 22.55 2.65 9.20
CA GLU A 623 23.08 1.40 8.64
C GLU A 623 22.74 1.20 7.16
N LEU A 624 21.92 2.09 6.58
CA LEU A 624 21.54 2.07 5.17
C LEU A 624 22.59 2.81 4.33
N PRO A 625 22.68 2.48 3.02
CA PRO A 625 23.57 3.20 2.11
C PRO A 625 23.27 4.69 2.08
N GLN A 626 24.29 5.51 2.26
CA GLN A 626 24.14 6.96 2.25
C GLN A 626 23.74 7.47 0.85
N PRO A 627 23.01 8.59 0.74
CA PRO A 627 22.69 9.20 -0.54
C PRO A 627 23.97 9.51 -1.33
N ILE A 628 23.91 9.32 -2.65
CA ILE A 628 25.05 9.60 -3.53
C ILE A 628 25.20 11.13 -3.66
N LEU A 629 26.26 11.66 -3.08
CA LEU A 629 26.67 13.06 -3.24
C LEU A 629 27.60 13.18 -4.44
N ARG A 630 27.23 14.03 -5.41
CA ARG A 630 27.89 14.16 -6.72
C ARG A 630 28.59 15.50 -6.85
N LYS A 631 29.57 15.56 -7.77
CA LYS A 631 30.28 16.78 -8.14
C LYS A 631 30.22 17.06 -9.64
N ASP A 632 29.85 16.07 -10.46
CA ASP A 632 29.82 16.06 -11.93
C ASP A 632 28.56 15.39 -12.48
N VAL A 633 28.23 15.63 -13.73
CA VAL A 633 27.08 15.07 -14.46
C VAL A 633 27.55 14.09 -15.52
N LEU A 634 26.88 12.94 -15.64
CA LEU A 634 26.96 12.04 -16.78
C LEU A 634 25.84 12.35 -17.78
N GLU A 635 26.14 12.45 -19.07
CA GLU A 635 25.14 12.58 -20.12
C GLU A 635 24.82 11.21 -20.77
N LEU A 636 23.65 11.10 -21.40
CA LEU A 636 23.20 9.86 -22.05
C LEU A 636 24.20 9.40 -23.14
N LYS A 637 24.81 10.37 -23.87
CA LYS A 637 25.82 10.10 -24.89
C LYS A 637 27.15 9.55 -24.35
N ASP A 638 27.41 9.72 -23.05
CA ASP A 638 28.61 9.24 -22.39
C ASP A 638 28.50 7.75 -22.02
N LEU A 639 27.30 7.23 -22.03
CA LEU A 639 27.01 5.83 -21.68
C LEU A 639 27.39 4.89 -22.84
N LYS A 640 28.18 3.87 -22.52
CA LYS A 640 28.51 2.79 -23.44
C LYS A 640 28.07 1.44 -22.90
N PRO A 641 27.60 0.52 -23.76
CA PRO A 641 27.37 -0.85 -23.36
C PRO A 641 28.61 -1.46 -22.69
N GLY A 642 28.41 -2.17 -21.58
CA GLY A 642 29.47 -2.71 -20.74
C GLY A 642 29.98 -1.79 -19.64
N MET A 643 29.58 -0.51 -19.60
CA MET A 643 29.96 0.44 -18.55
C MET A 643 29.29 0.07 -17.22
N VAL A 644 30.09 -0.05 -16.16
CA VAL A 644 29.62 -0.33 -14.81
C VAL A 644 29.50 0.99 -14.05
N LEU A 645 28.31 1.22 -13.50
CA LEU A 645 27.96 2.44 -12.78
C LEU A 645 27.32 2.11 -11.44
N THR A 646 27.44 3.00 -10.50
CA THR A 646 26.67 2.95 -9.24
C THR A 646 25.41 3.77 -9.42
N GLY A 647 24.25 3.17 -9.13
CA GLY A 647 22.97 3.84 -9.23
C GLY A 647 22.10 3.61 -8.00
N THR A 648 21.06 4.42 -7.86
CA THR A 648 20.07 4.31 -6.80
C THR A 648 18.74 3.81 -7.37
N VAL A 649 18.16 2.78 -6.77
CA VAL A 649 16.84 2.26 -7.16
C VAL A 649 15.78 3.32 -6.86
N ARG A 650 15.08 3.80 -7.89
CA ARG A 650 14.03 4.82 -7.80
C ARG A 650 12.64 4.25 -7.64
N ASN A 651 12.38 3.15 -8.33
CA ASN A 651 11.07 2.51 -8.32
C ASN A 651 11.21 1.00 -8.58
N VAL A 652 10.38 0.21 -7.92
CA VAL A 652 10.29 -1.25 -8.09
C VAL A 652 8.88 -1.59 -8.53
N ILE A 653 8.79 -2.28 -9.67
CA ILE A 653 7.53 -2.67 -10.31
C ILE A 653 7.56 -4.15 -10.68
N ASP A 654 6.43 -4.74 -11.07
CA ASP A 654 6.29 -6.18 -11.30
C ASP A 654 7.31 -6.78 -12.29
N PHE A 655 7.69 -6.01 -13.32
CA PHE A 655 8.59 -6.48 -14.38
C PHE A 655 10.05 -6.01 -14.24
N GLY A 656 10.38 -5.25 -13.19
CA GLY A 656 11.76 -4.78 -13.01
C GLY A 656 11.91 -3.66 -12.00
N ALA A 657 13.08 -3.01 -12.04
CA ALA A 657 13.39 -1.85 -11.22
C ALA A 657 13.97 -0.72 -12.06
N PHE A 658 13.57 0.50 -11.79
CA PHE A 658 14.15 1.70 -12.35
C PHE A 658 15.29 2.19 -11.46
N VAL A 659 16.45 2.43 -12.07
CA VAL A 659 17.67 2.81 -11.36
C VAL A 659 18.22 4.11 -11.94
N ASP A 660 18.38 5.11 -11.08
CA ASP A 660 19.06 6.36 -11.37
C ASP A 660 20.59 6.13 -11.35
N ILE A 661 21.20 6.17 -12.50
CA ILE A 661 22.65 5.99 -12.66
C ILE A 661 23.42 7.32 -12.83
N GLY A 662 22.75 8.44 -12.60
CA GLY A 662 23.34 9.76 -12.71
C GLY A 662 23.24 10.42 -14.08
N VAL A 663 22.55 9.77 -15.02
CA VAL A 663 22.05 10.40 -16.24
C VAL A 663 20.59 10.76 -16.04
N HIS A 664 20.09 11.72 -16.81
CA HIS A 664 18.72 12.27 -16.65
C HIS A 664 17.57 11.31 -16.97
N GLN A 665 17.87 10.06 -17.27
CA GLN A 665 16.92 9.01 -17.58
C GLN A 665 17.21 7.80 -16.70
N ASP A 666 16.20 7.35 -15.94
CA ASP A 666 16.33 6.12 -15.18
C ASP A 666 16.52 4.93 -16.13
N GLY A 667 17.48 4.08 -15.81
CA GLY A 667 17.70 2.84 -16.53
C GLY A 667 16.79 1.72 -15.96
N LEU A 668 16.28 0.85 -16.82
CA LEU A 668 15.48 -0.29 -16.43
C LEU A 668 16.35 -1.54 -16.25
N VAL A 669 16.33 -2.10 -15.05
CA VAL A 669 16.78 -3.46 -14.77
C VAL A 669 15.56 -4.37 -14.85
N HIS A 670 15.39 -5.08 -15.97
CA HIS A 670 14.29 -6.03 -16.12
C HIS A 670 14.43 -7.17 -15.10
N ILE A 671 13.32 -7.75 -14.66
CA ILE A 671 13.29 -8.82 -13.64
C ILE A 671 14.26 -9.97 -13.96
N SER A 672 14.44 -10.32 -15.24
CA SER A 672 15.40 -11.34 -15.68
C SER A 672 16.87 -10.94 -15.56
N GLN A 673 17.15 -9.65 -15.29
CA GLN A 673 18.49 -9.07 -15.20
C GLN A 673 18.90 -8.71 -13.76
N ILE A 674 18.04 -8.97 -12.76
CA ILE A 674 18.28 -8.62 -11.36
C ILE A 674 19.24 -9.62 -10.70
N ALA A 675 18.99 -10.92 -10.87
CA ALA A 675 19.78 -11.98 -10.22
C ALA A 675 19.98 -13.19 -11.13
N PRO A 676 21.00 -14.03 -10.87
CA PRO A 676 21.20 -15.28 -11.62
C PRO A 676 20.09 -16.31 -11.41
N ARG A 677 19.40 -16.26 -10.25
CA ARG A 677 18.26 -17.12 -9.92
C ARG A 677 16.95 -16.54 -10.46
N ARG A 678 15.93 -17.37 -10.60
CA ARG A 678 14.58 -16.90 -10.93
C ARG A 678 14.02 -16.09 -9.76
N VAL A 679 13.68 -14.85 -10.02
CA VAL A 679 13.03 -13.93 -9.09
C VAL A 679 11.54 -13.90 -9.44
N LYS A 680 10.66 -14.04 -8.44
CA LYS A 680 9.21 -14.01 -8.67
C LYS A 680 8.71 -12.56 -8.75
N HIS A 681 9.23 -11.70 -7.88
CA HIS A 681 8.96 -10.27 -7.88
C HIS A 681 10.26 -9.50 -7.57
N PRO A 682 10.54 -8.38 -8.26
CA PRO A 682 11.78 -7.62 -8.06
C PRO A 682 12.04 -7.17 -6.62
N SER A 683 10.98 -6.93 -5.83
CA SER A 683 11.09 -6.54 -4.41
C SER A 683 11.67 -7.64 -3.49
N GLU A 684 11.81 -8.89 -3.98
CA GLU A 684 12.55 -9.94 -3.24
C GLU A 684 14.05 -9.65 -3.14
N VAL A 685 14.56 -8.81 -4.02
CA VAL A 685 16.00 -8.56 -4.18
C VAL A 685 16.34 -7.08 -4.08
N LEU A 686 15.47 -6.20 -4.56
CA LEU A 686 15.71 -4.75 -4.66
C LEU A 686 14.64 -3.96 -3.92
N LYS A 687 15.07 -2.88 -3.28
CA LYS A 687 14.18 -1.90 -2.63
C LYS A 687 14.47 -0.49 -3.17
N VAL A 688 13.47 0.36 -3.15
CA VAL A 688 13.65 1.79 -3.47
C VAL A 688 14.67 2.39 -2.50
N GLY A 689 15.61 3.14 -3.02
CA GLY A 689 16.73 3.71 -2.25
C GLY A 689 17.97 2.82 -2.17
N ASP A 690 17.90 1.55 -2.60
CA ASP A 690 19.10 0.70 -2.65
C ASP A 690 20.13 1.29 -3.61
N VAL A 691 21.37 1.33 -3.15
CA VAL A 691 22.51 1.69 -4.00
C VAL A 691 23.09 0.41 -4.60
N VAL A 692 23.02 0.29 -5.92
CA VAL A 692 23.40 -0.92 -6.65
C VAL A 692 24.43 -0.63 -7.72
N LYS A 693 25.35 -1.58 -7.94
CA LYS A 693 26.21 -1.56 -9.13
C LYS A 693 25.43 -2.18 -10.29
N VAL A 694 25.36 -1.46 -11.39
CA VAL A 694 24.67 -1.89 -12.60
C VAL A 694 25.60 -1.76 -13.80
N MET A 695 25.42 -2.62 -14.79
CA MET A 695 26.13 -2.53 -16.07
C MET A 695 25.14 -2.14 -17.17
N VAL A 696 25.52 -1.22 -18.01
CA VAL A 696 24.75 -0.78 -19.18
C VAL A 696 24.74 -1.91 -20.21
N LEU A 697 23.54 -2.38 -20.59
CA LEU A 697 23.35 -3.36 -21.65
C LEU A 697 23.17 -2.67 -23.01
N GLU A 698 22.26 -1.70 -23.03
CA GLU A 698 21.86 -1.02 -24.26
C GLU A 698 21.39 0.40 -23.94
N VAL A 699 21.68 1.33 -24.85
CA VAL A 699 21.21 2.72 -24.81
C VAL A 699 20.48 3.03 -26.11
N ASP A 700 19.17 3.24 -26.04
CA ASP A 700 18.35 3.72 -27.17
C ASP A 700 18.15 5.23 -27.03
N GLU A 701 19.01 6.00 -27.69
CA GLU A 701 18.96 7.46 -27.65
C GLU A 701 17.66 8.03 -28.25
N LYS A 702 17.09 7.37 -29.28
CA LYS A 702 15.87 7.84 -29.95
C LYS A 702 14.65 7.71 -29.05
N ARG A 703 14.56 6.59 -28.31
CA ARG A 703 13.46 6.31 -27.37
C ARG A 703 13.78 6.76 -25.96
N LYS A 704 14.99 7.28 -25.72
CA LYS A 704 15.51 7.63 -24.39
C LYS A 704 15.34 6.47 -23.37
N ARG A 705 15.74 5.27 -23.76
CA ARG A 705 15.68 4.08 -22.91
C ARG A 705 17.07 3.54 -22.64
N ILE A 706 17.30 3.16 -21.38
CA ILE A 706 18.55 2.55 -20.93
C ILE A 706 18.21 1.20 -20.34
N SER A 707 18.79 0.14 -20.89
CA SER A 707 18.65 -1.22 -20.34
C SER A 707 19.88 -1.53 -19.48
N LEU A 708 19.64 -1.99 -18.27
CA LEU A 708 20.65 -2.27 -17.27
C LEU A 708 20.61 -3.71 -16.80
N THR A 709 21.72 -4.22 -16.27
CA THR A 709 21.80 -5.52 -15.59
C THR A 709 22.57 -5.40 -14.27
N ILE A 710 22.11 -6.11 -13.26
CA ILE A 710 22.82 -6.33 -11.99
C ILE A 710 23.58 -7.64 -12.04
N LYS A 711 22.92 -8.70 -12.56
CA LYS A 711 23.53 -10.04 -12.61
C LYS A 711 24.79 -10.14 -13.47
N GLY A 712 24.96 -9.21 -14.43
CA GLY A 712 26.11 -9.18 -15.34
C GLY A 712 27.28 -8.35 -14.84
N VAL A 713 27.17 -7.71 -13.67
CA VAL A 713 28.24 -6.89 -13.10
C VAL A 713 29.40 -7.80 -12.67
N PRO A 714 30.65 -7.53 -13.13
CA PRO A 714 31.82 -8.28 -12.66
C PRO A 714 31.94 -8.15 -11.14
N LYS A 715 32.09 -9.30 -10.44
CA LYS A 715 32.46 -9.28 -9.02
C LYS A 715 33.88 -8.75 -8.92
N GLU A 716 34.07 -7.66 -8.18
CA GLU A 716 35.42 -7.26 -7.80
C GLU A 716 36.06 -8.42 -7.04
N ALA A 717 37.24 -8.85 -7.47
CA ALA A 717 38.09 -9.73 -6.69
C ALA A 717 38.46 -8.97 -5.41
N ASN A 718 38.00 -9.47 -4.25
CA ASN A 718 38.43 -9.00 -2.92
C ASN A 718 39.91 -9.25 -2.73
#